data_045503c389206f431001683543c844dd
#
_entry.id   045503c389206f431001683543c844dd
#
_cell.length_a   1.000
_cell.length_b   1.000
_cell.length_c   1.000
_cell.angle_alpha   90.00
_cell.angle_beta   90.00
_cell.angle_gamma   90.00
#
_symmetry.space_group_name_H-M   'P 1'
#
loop_
_entity.id
_entity.type
_entity.pdbx_description
1 polymer ?
#
loop_
_entity_poly.entity_id
_entity_poly.type
_entity_poly.pdbx_seq_one_letter_code
_entity_poly.pdbx_strand_id
1 'polypeptide(L)'
;MSSNGSRQPNRLSGGLVDRRRPMDFTFNGNRFQGYQGDTVASALVANGVKLVGRSFKYHRPRGILTAGSEEPNALLTIGRDAYAEPNTRATVAELYEGLTAKSQNHRGPLGFDVMAANDFLSPFLSAGFYYKTFMWPRAFWEKVYEPLIRSSAGLGALSGQPDPSKYDKGFLHCDVLVIGAGPAGLMAAKTAALSGARVILADEDFRLGGRLNSETYEIDGKPGQTWAQEIVHELSEMDNVRVMPRTTVYGAYDHGIYGALERVGDHLPPNGDKPRQVLWRIYSKRAILCAGAIERPIAFGDNDRPGIMLASAVRSYVNRWGAAPGKRVAIFTTNDDGWRTAADLAARGIEIAAVIDPRKGDAPQKPHGAQVFMGDAVAGTYGRKGITQISLASGRDIPVDCLAVSGGWSPNLQLTCHQRGRPAWREDIAAFVPDQGIPPGMSVAGAANGGLSLQSALTEGLNKANTALQDLGFKTSPQAAPKSDDESTAVTPFFYVKESTSRAWVDQQNDVTVKDVKLAHQEGFRSVEHLKRYTTLGMATDQGKTANVVGLAIMAEQRGISIPEAGTTIFRPPYTPVPIGALAGRARGKDFRPYRLTPSHAWAEEQGATFVEVGMWMRAQYFPKPGDKSWRETVDREVSTTRNSVGICDVTTLGKIDIQGRDAAEFLNRVYINGFAKLAVGKTRYGMMLREDGIAMDDGTTARLGETHYVMTTTTANAGPVFRHLEFCRQCLWPDLDVHLISTTDGWAQFAVAGPNSRKLLQKVVDPETDLSNEGFPFMACSEITVCGGTPGRLFRISFSGELAYEIAVPARYGDALIRALMKAGEEFGVTAYGTEALGVMRIEKGHAAGAELPGTTTAQDLGMGGMVSKKKDCIGNTLSERPELNREDGLRLVGFRPVDRGQQLKAGWHFLPKGAPADMTHDEGWMTSVAFSPSLGHSIGLGFIKRGGERMGEIVRAVSPATNVDIEVEIVSPHFIDPEGERLRV
;
A
#
# COMPACT_ATOMS: atom_id res chain seq x y z
N MET A 1 23.39 -0.39 -47.79
CA MET A 1 22.86 0.73 -48.61
C MET A 1 21.64 1.28 -47.90
N SER A 2 21.74 2.47 -47.36
CA SER A 2 20.72 3.15 -46.60
C SER A 2 19.65 3.74 -47.50
N SER A 3 18.46 3.21 -47.46
CA SER A 3 17.27 3.86 -48.04
C SER A 3 16.96 5.09 -47.19
N ASN A 4 17.17 6.30 -47.73
CA ASN A 4 16.66 7.58 -47.26
C ASN A 4 15.12 7.64 -47.43
N GLY A 5 14.39 6.71 -46.85
CA GLY A 5 12.96 6.84 -46.63
C GLY A 5 12.74 7.83 -45.48
N SER A 6 11.80 8.75 -45.61
CA SER A 6 11.39 9.71 -44.57
C SER A 6 11.31 9.02 -43.22
N ARG A 7 12.09 9.49 -42.25
CA ARG A 7 12.15 8.92 -40.88
C ARG A 7 10.81 8.97 -40.12
N GLN A 8 9.72 9.46 -40.61
CA GLN A 8 8.38 9.50 -40.02
C GLN A 8 7.36 9.55 -41.17
N PRO A 9 7.01 8.40 -41.81
CA PRO A 9 6.21 8.39 -43.04
C PRO A 9 4.78 8.89 -42.86
N ASN A 10 4.29 8.94 -41.63
CA ASN A 10 2.93 9.40 -41.33
C ASN A 10 2.91 10.77 -40.62
N ARG A 11 4.03 11.50 -40.57
CA ARG A 11 4.07 12.83 -39.96
C ARG A 11 3.53 13.88 -40.96
N LEU A 12 2.44 14.55 -40.57
CA LEU A 12 1.82 15.64 -41.29
C LEU A 12 2.49 16.99 -40.99
N SER A 13 2.26 17.99 -41.80
CA SER A 13 2.59 19.37 -41.47
C SER A 13 1.74 19.90 -40.30
N GLY A 14 2.26 20.87 -39.52
CA GLY A 14 1.56 21.43 -38.35
C GLY A 14 1.62 20.51 -37.12
N GLY A 15 0.64 20.63 -36.24
CA GLY A 15 0.65 20.04 -34.89
C GLY A 15 1.38 20.91 -33.85
N LEU A 16 1.35 20.47 -32.60
CA LEU A 16 1.85 21.23 -31.42
C LEU A 16 3.18 20.72 -30.91
N VAL A 17 3.86 19.85 -31.65
CA VAL A 17 5.20 19.34 -31.34
C VAL A 17 6.30 20.32 -31.77
N ASP A 18 7.37 20.46 -31.01
CA ASP A 18 8.51 21.30 -31.40
C ASP A 18 9.43 20.52 -32.35
N ARG A 19 9.27 20.74 -33.63
CA ARG A 19 10.04 20.09 -34.69
C ARG A 19 11.53 20.48 -34.74
N ARG A 20 11.95 21.54 -34.04
CA ARG A 20 13.34 21.95 -33.90
C ARG A 20 14.10 21.09 -32.90
N ARG A 21 13.36 20.27 -32.12
CA ARG A 21 13.92 19.39 -31.09
C ARG A 21 13.54 17.93 -31.36
N PRO A 22 14.23 17.28 -32.33
CA PRO A 22 14.08 15.87 -32.59
C PRO A 22 14.58 15.06 -31.38
N MET A 23 13.96 13.93 -31.10
CA MET A 23 14.31 13.01 -30.01
C MET A 23 14.38 11.59 -30.53
N ASP A 24 15.52 10.91 -30.30
CA ASP A 24 15.66 9.50 -30.63
C ASP A 24 15.21 8.61 -29.47
N PHE A 25 14.49 7.54 -29.78
CA PHE A 25 14.04 6.55 -28.81
C PHE A 25 14.06 5.14 -29.39
N THR A 26 13.87 4.14 -28.51
CA THR A 26 13.78 2.75 -28.98
C THR A 26 12.44 2.12 -28.59
N PHE A 27 11.87 1.34 -29.51
CA PHE A 27 10.74 0.48 -29.24
C PHE A 27 11.06 -0.97 -29.69
N ASN A 28 11.02 -1.92 -28.75
CA ASN A 28 11.43 -3.31 -28.97
C ASN A 28 12.83 -3.45 -29.61
N GLY A 29 13.77 -2.60 -29.22
CA GLY A 29 15.13 -2.59 -29.74
C GLY A 29 15.34 -1.86 -31.08
N ASN A 30 14.27 -1.50 -31.78
CA ASN A 30 14.35 -0.70 -33.00
C ASN A 30 14.43 0.79 -32.67
N ARG A 31 15.27 1.54 -33.41
CA ARG A 31 15.40 3.00 -33.26
C ARG A 31 14.33 3.73 -34.03
N PHE A 32 13.73 4.71 -33.37
CA PHE A 32 12.73 5.62 -33.93
C PHE A 32 13.07 7.06 -33.56
N GLN A 33 12.43 8.00 -34.24
CA GLN A 33 12.56 9.42 -33.95
C GLN A 33 11.16 10.02 -33.73
N GLY A 34 11.04 10.92 -32.76
CA GLY A 34 9.91 11.80 -32.54
C GLY A 34 10.39 13.23 -32.29
N TYR A 35 9.54 14.04 -31.69
CA TYR A 35 9.83 15.45 -31.36
C TYR A 35 9.46 15.77 -29.93
N GLN A 36 10.04 16.82 -29.36
CA GLN A 36 9.59 17.31 -28.07
C GLN A 36 8.10 17.68 -28.12
N GLY A 37 7.31 17.18 -27.17
CA GLY A 37 5.85 17.30 -27.14
C GLY A 37 5.11 16.11 -27.73
N ASP A 38 5.83 15.11 -28.27
CA ASP A 38 5.24 13.80 -28.57
C ASP A 38 5.06 12.98 -27.28
N THR A 39 4.04 12.14 -27.26
CA THR A 39 3.99 10.94 -26.41
C THR A 39 4.65 9.78 -27.15
N VAL A 40 4.97 8.69 -26.44
CA VAL A 40 5.45 7.46 -27.09
C VAL A 40 4.45 6.97 -28.15
N ALA A 41 3.15 7.06 -27.86
CA ALA A 41 2.09 6.67 -28.80
C ALA A 41 2.10 7.54 -30.05
N SER A 42 2.12 8.88 -29.93
CA SER A 42 2.09 9.77 -31.09
C SER A 42 3.33 9.62 -31.95
N ALA A 43 4.50 9.41 -31.34
CA ALA A 43 5.74 9.13 -32.05
C ALA A 43 5.68 7.79 -32.82
N LEU A 44 5.10 6.73 -32.21
CA LEU A 44 4.91 5.45 -32.86
C LEU A 44 3.94 5.55 -34.07
N VAL A 45 2.79 6.26 -33.90
CA VAL A 45 1.84 6.54 -34.98
C VAL A 45 2.53 7.28 -36.13
N ALA A 46 3.32 8.34 -35.85
CA ALA A 46 4.05 9.10 -36.85
C ALA A 46 5.07 8.24 -37.63
N ASN A 47 5.63 7.24 -36.98
CA ASN A 47 6.55 6.26 -37.57
C ASN A 47 5.83 5.07 -38.25
N GLY A 48 4.50 5.08 -38.31
CA GLY A 48 3.72 4.02 -38.98
C GLY A 48 3.57 2.71 -38.21
N VAL A 49 3.87 2.72 -36.89
CA VAL A 49 3.75 1.54 -36.03
C VAL A 49 2.29 1.37 -35.60
N LYS A 50 1.64 0.32 -36.08
CA LYS A 50 0.24 -0.02 -35.74
C LYS A 50 0.13 -1.05 -34.61
N LEU A 51 1.02 -2.05 -34.58
CA LEU A 51 1.04 -3.13 -33.59
C LEU A 51 1.91 -2.74 -32.40
N VAL A 52 1.31 -2.59 -31.22
CA VAL A 52 2.00 -2.14 -30.02
C VAL A 52 1.99 -3.14 -28.86
N GLY A 53 1.11 -4.15 -28.89
CA GLY A 53 0.98 -5.13 -27.83
C GLY A 53 0.21 -6.37 -28.26
N ARG A 54 0.01 -7.26 -27.31
CA ARG A 54 -0.85 -8.44 -27.42
C ARG A 54 -1.91 -8.41 -26.33
N SER A 55 -3.06 -9.01 -26.58
CA SER A 55 -4.16 -9.03 -25.64
C SER A 55 -3.90 -9.93 -24.44
N PHE A 56 -4.61 -9.68 -23.36
CA PHE A 56 -4.40 -10.28 -22.04
C PHE A 56 -4.52 -11.80 -22.01
N LYS A 57 -5.59 -12.35 -22.60
CA LYS A 57 -5.95 -13.77 -22.51
C LYS A 57 -5.66 -14.54 -23.80
N TYR A 58 -6.03 -13.95 -24.94
CA TYR A 58 -5.94 -14.62 -26.23
C TYR A 58 -4.70 -14.26 -27.04
N HIS A 59 -3.88 -13.33 -26.56
CA HIS A 59 -2.68 -12.88 -27.26
C HIS A 59 -2.89 -12.39 -28.69
N ARG A 60 -4.08 -11.81 -28.94
CA ARG A 60 -4.43 -11.19 -30.23
C ARG A 60 -3.61 -9.92 -30.45
N PRO A 61 -3.32 -9.56 -31.71
CA PRO A 61 -2.66 -8.29 -32.01
C PRO A 61 -3.47 -7.08 -31.48
N ARG A 62 -2.80 -6.15 -30.81
CA ARG A 62 -3.40 -4.90 -30.28
C ARG A 62 -2.69 -3.67 -30.82
N GLY A 63 -3.48 -2.66 -31.21
CA GLY A 63 -3.04 -1.34 -31.61
C GLY A 63 -3.35 -0.30 -30.54
N ILE A 64 -3.00 0.95 -30.81
CA ILE A 64 -3.41 2.12 -30.00
C ILE A 64 -4.88 2.37 -30.27
N LEU A 65 -5.70 2.46 -29.23
CA LEU A 65 -7.15 2.70 -29.35
C LEU A 65 -7.49 4.17 -29.11
N THR A 66 -6.83 4.81 -28.13
CA THR A 66 -7.15 6.15 -27.63
C THR A 66 -5.94 7.10 -27.70
N ALA A 67 -6.08 8.31 -27.16
CA ALA A 67 -4.99 9.27 -27.08
C ALA A 67 -4.71 9.76 -25.64
N GLY A 68 -5.37 9.19 -24.63
CA GLY A 68 -5.32 9.63 -23.24
C GLY A 68 -5.07 8.51 -22.24
N SER A 69 -5.39 8.77 -20.99
CA SER A 69 -5.19 7.84 -19.86
C SER A 69 -6.18 6.66 -19.84
N GLU A 70 -7.17 6.67 -20.72
CA GLU A 70 -8.13 5.59 -20.93
C GLU A 70 -7.64 4.48 -21.86
N GLU A 71 -6.40 4.55 -22.35
CA GLU A 71 -5.81 3.57 -23.29
C GLU A 71 -5.74 2.15 -22.69
N PRO A 72 -6.44 1.17 -23.28
CA PRO A 72 -6.47 -0.20 -22.75
C PRO A 72 -5.37 -1.11 -23.30
N ASN A 73 -4.80 -0.84 -24.47
CA ASN A 73 -3.97 -1.77 -25.24
C ASN A 73 -2.46 -1.44 -25.21
N ALA A 74 -2.12 -0.15 -25.30
CA ALA A 74 -0.74 0.31 -25.42
C ALA A 74 -0.06 0.44 -24.04
N LEU A 75 -0.08 -0.65 -23.26
CA LEU A 75 0.63 -0.76 -22.01
C LEU A 75 2.05 -1.26 -22.30
N LEU A 76 3.05 -0.44 -21.98
CA LEU A 76 4.45 -0.69 -22.28
C LEU A 76 5.29 -0.74 -21.00
N THR A 77 6.45 -1.37 -21.08
CA THR A 77 7.52 -1.19 -20.11
C THR A 77 8.41 -0.04 -20.57
N ILE A 78 8.46 1.04 -19.81
CA ILE A 78 9.30 2.21 -20.08
C ILE A 78 10.55 2.15 -19.21
N GLY A 79 11.72 2.47 -19.78
CA GLY A 79 13.00 2.42 -19.08
C GLY A 79 13.70 1.06 -19.18
N ARG A 80 14.83 0.93 -18.48
CA ARG A 80 15.68 -0.27 -18.46
C ARG A 80 16.08 -0.62 -17.03
N ASP A 81 16.43 -1.88 -16.84
CA ASP A 81 17.00 -2.42 -15.60
C ASP A 81 16.18 -1.99 -14.36
N ALA A 82 16.81 -1.40 -13.37
CA ALA A 82 16.15 -0.95 -12.15
C ALA A 82 15.13 0.20 -12.37
N TYR A 83 15.20 0.92 -13.47
CA TYR A 83 14.25 1.98 -13.84
C TYR A 83 13.09 1.51 -14.72
N ALA A 84 13.01 0.20 -15.00
CA ALA A 84 11.96 -0.34 -15.84
C ALA A 84 10.59 -0.27 -15.14
N GLU A 85 9.66 0.51 -15.70
CA GLU A 85 8.30 0.68 -15.21
C GLU A 85 7.33 -0.04 -16.15
N PRO A 86 6.73 -1.15 -15.71
CA PRO A 86 5.74 -1.86 -16.52
C PRO A 86 4.38 -1.15 -16.50
N ASN A 87 3.47 -1.59 -17.37
CA ASN A 87 2.09 -1.15 -17.49
C ASN A 87 1.92 0.37 -17.66
N THR A 88 2.92 1.05 -18.20
CA THR A 88 2.85 2.48 -18.50
C THR A 88 2.14 2.69 -19.84
N ARG A 89 1.11 3.55 -19.87
CA ARG A 89 0.39 3.85 -21.10
C ARG A 89 1.24 4.68 -22.03
N ALA A 90 1.43 4.22 -23.25
CA ALA A 90 2.20 4.92 -24.29
C ALA A 90 1.60 6.29 -24.64
N THR A 91 0.28 6.45 -24.45
CA THR A 91 -0.47 7.67 -24.71
C THR A 91 -0.24 8.78 -23.68
N VAL A 92 0.26 8.43 -22.48
CA VAL A 92 0.54 9.36 -21.38
C VAL A 92 2.06 9.54 -21.18
N ALA A 93 2.86 8.57 -21.62
CA ALA A 93 4.32 8.63 -21.51
C ALA A 93 4.88 9.67 -22.49
N GLU A 94 5.35 10.80 -21.96
CA GLU A 94 6.03 11.84 -22.76
C GLU A 94 7.37 11.32 -23.29
N LEU A 95 7.68 11.69 -24.53
CA LEU A 95 8.94 11.31 -25.16
C LEU A 95 10.09 12.16 -24.61
N TYR A 96 11.19 11.50 -24.27
CA TYR A 96 12.47 12.15 -23.95
C TYR A 96 13.63 11.47 -24.70
N GLU A 97 14.75 12.18 -24.85
CA GLU A 97 15.93 11.67 -25.56
C GLU A 97 16.48 10.38 -24.94
N GLY A 98 16.63 9.35 -25.75
CA GLY A 98 17.13 8.03 -25.34
C GLY A 98 16.11 7.13 -24.63
N LEU A 99 14.83 7.48 -24.62
CA LEU A 99 13.77 6.65 -24.03
C LEU A 99 13.78 5.23 -24.62
N THR A 100 13.63 4.25 -23.75
CA THR A 100 13.47 2.86 -24.15
C THR A 100 12.07 2.37 -23.77
N ALA A 101 11.35 1.83 -24.77
CA ALA A 101 10.03 1.24 -24.57
C ALA A 101 10.05 -0.22 -25.07
N LYS A 102 9.34 -1.09 -24.35
CA LYS A 102 9.13 -2.48 -24.73
C LYS A 102 7.64 -2.82 -24.63
N SER A 103 7.14 -3.54 -25.64
CA SER A 103 5.80 -4.14 -25.61
C SER A 103 5.77 -5.27 -24.58
N GLN A 104 4.57 -5.55 -24.08
CA GLN A 104 4.31 -6.56 -23.06
C GLN A 104 3.44 -7.67 -23.61
N ASN A 105 3.29 -8.74 -22.82
CA ASN A 105 2.37 -9.83 -23.06
C ASN A 105 2.60 -10.61 -24.36
N HIS A 106 3.85 -10.97 -24.64
CA HIS A 106 4.15 -11.89 -25.76
C HIS A 106 5.36 -12.76 -25.43
N ARG A 107 5.39 -13.97 -25.97
CA ARG A 107 6.55 -14.87 -25.95
C ARG A 107 7.11 -15.03 -27.35
N GLY A 108 8.32 -14.53 -27.55
CA GLY A 108 8.93 -14.34 -28.86
C GLY A 108 8.78 -12.91 -29.38
N PRO A 109 9.07 -12.62 -30.67
CA PRO A 109 8.88 -11.31 -31.26
C PRO A 109 7.41 -10.88 -31.25
N LEU A 110 7.13 -9.58 -31.03
CA LEU A 110 5.75 -9.04 -31.00
C LEU A 110 4.93 -9.45 -32.25
N GLY A 111 5.58 -9.49 -33.42
CA GLY A 111 4.94 -9.88 -34.67
C GLY A 111 4.66 -11.39 -34.80
N PHE A 112 5.25 -12.24 -33.95
CA PHE A 112 5.07 -13.70 -33.93
C PHE A 112 5.11 -14.21 -32.50
N ASP A 113 3.95 -14.16 -31.84
CA ASP A 113 3.79 -14.61 -30.46
C ASP A 113 3.33 -16.07 -30.43
N VAL A 114 4.10 -16.94 -29.76
CA VAL A 114 3.77 -18.36 -29.62
C VAL A 114 2.46 -18.55 -28.84
N MET A 115 2.19 -17.67 -27.86
CA MET A 115 0.98 -17.75 -27.05
C MET A 115 -0.29 -17.35 -27.79
N ALA A 116 -0.18 -16.82 -29.02
CA ALA A 116 -1.35 -16.59 -29.89
C ALA A 116 -2.14 -17.88 -30.20
N ALA A 117 -1.56 -19.06 -29.88
CA ALA A 117 -2.27 -20.33 -29.89
C ALA A 117 -3.48 -20.36 -28.93
N ASN A 118 -3.49 -19.53 -27.89
CA ASN A 118 -4.63 -19.38 -26.97
C ASN A 118 -5.91 -18.91 -27.68
N ASP A 119 -5.78 -18.21 -28.81
CA ASP A 119 -6.94 -17.77 -29.58
C ASP A 119 -7.71 -18.97 -30.19
N PHE A 120 -7.01 -20.04 -30.58
CA PHE A 120 -7.62 -21.32 -30.99
C PHE A 120 -8.24 -22.08 -29.81
N LEU A 121 -7.72 -21.91 -28.62
CA LEU A 121 -8.24 -22.54 -27.40
C LEU A 121 -9.38 -21.70 -26.76
N SER A 122 -9.83 -20.66 -27.41
CA SER A 122 -10.84 -19.74 -26.87
C SER A 122 -12.14 -20.38 -26.35
N PRO A 123 -12.63 -21.52 -26.90
CA PRO A 123 -13.81 -22.18 -26.32
C PRO A 123 -13.62 -22.65 -24.89
N PHE A 124 -12.38 -23.00 -24.50
CA PHE A 124 -12.02 -23.43 -23.14
C PHE A 124 -11.66 -22.28 -22.22
N LEU A 125 -11.49 -21.06 -22.75
CA LEU A 125 -11.06 -19.88 -22.03
C LEU A 125 -12.17 -18.82 -21.95
N SER A 126 -13.44 -19.21 -22.07
CA SER A 126 -14.60 -18.32 -21.92
C SER A 126 -14.71 -17.73 -20.51
N ALA A 127 -15.61 -16.78 -20.27
CA ALA A 127 -15.86 -16.25 -18.94
C ALA A 127 -16.09 -17.36 -17.92
N GLY A 128 -15.52 -17.23 -16.74
CA GLY A 128 -15.60 -18.24 -15.68
C GLY A 128 -14.73 -19.48 -15.88
N PHE A 129 -13.81 -19.50 -16.85
CA PHE A 129 -12.96 -20.67 -17.12
C PHE A 129 -12.19 -21.18 -15.91
N TYR A 130 -11.84 -20.31 -14.93
CA TYR A 130 -11.23 -20.71 -13.66
C TYR A 130 -12.07 -21.72 -12.87
N TYR A 131 -13.39 -21.63 -12.97
CA TYR A 131 -14.34 -22.50 -12.29
C TYR A 131 -14.83 -23.69 -13.12
N LYS A 132 -14.35 -23.83 -14.38
CA LYS A 132 -14.83 -24.84 -15.33
C LYS A 132 -13.71 -25.71 -15.87
N THR A 133 -12.63 -25.10 -16.38
CA THR A 133 -11.61 -25.80 -17.17
C THR A 133 -10.49 -26.38 -16.30
N PHE A 134 -10.12 -25.71 -15.21
CA PHE A 134 -8.93 -26.07 -14.39
C PHE A 134 -9.30 -26.61 -13.01
N MET A 135 -10.43 -27.29 -12.88
CA MET A 135 -10.90 -27.80 -11.59
C MET A 135 -10.36 -29.17 -11.21
N TRP A 136 -9.84 -29.94 -12.16
CA TRP A 136 -9.36 -31.29 -11.93
C TRP A 136 -8.01 -31.55 -12.58
N PRO A 137 -7.05 -32.23 -11.88
CA PRO A 137 -7.08 -32.63 -10.47
C PRO A 137 -6.93 -31.43 -9.54
N ARG A 138 -7.70 -31.38 -8.44
CA ARG A 138 -7.71 -30.25 -7.48
C ARG A 138 -6.31 -29.88 -6.96
N ALA A 139 -5.47 -30.91 -6.71
CA ALA A 139 -4.09 -30.72 -6.23
C ALA A 139 -3.17 -29.95 -7.21
N PHE A 140 -3.56 -29.82 -8.50
CA PHE A 140 -2.78 -29.11 -9.51
C PHE A 140 -3.04 -27.61 -9.51
N TRP A 141 -4.10 -27.13 -8.83
CA TRP A 141 -4.45 -25.73 -8.86
C TRP A 141 -3.30 -24.82 -8.43
N GLU A 142 -2.77 -25.00 -7.22
CA GLU A 142 -1.70 -24.17 -6.67
C GLU A 142 -0.33 -24.39 -7.31
N LYS A 143 -0.04 -25.65 -7.72
CA LYS A 143 1.29 -26.04 -8.16
C LYS A 143 1.50 -25.99 -9.68
N VAL A 144 0.43 -26.07 -10.46
CA VAL A 144 0.50 -26.16 -11.93
C VAL A 144 -0.36 -25.11 -12.61
N TYR A 145 -1.68 -25.08 -12.36
CA TYR A 145 -2.60 -24.24 -13.14
C TYR A 145 -2.44 -22.76 -12.81
N GLU A 146 -2.47 -22.38 -11.55
CA GLU A 146 -2.32 -20.97 -11.15
C GLU A 146 -0.99 -20.36 -11.60
N PRO A 147 0.19 -20.98 -11.34
CA PRO A 147 1.45 -20.45 -11.82
C PRO A 147 1.51 -20.30 -13.36
N LEU A 148 0.94 -21.26 -14.10
CA LEU A 148 0.88 -21.19 -15.56
C LEU A 148 -0.02 -20.06 -16.03
N ILE A 149 -1.23 -19.95 -15.49
CA ILE A 149 -2.20 -18.91 -15.81
C ILE A 149 -1.61 -17.53 -15.46
N ARG A 150 -1.04 -17.37 -14.27
CA ARG A 150 -0.40 -16.13 -13.84
C ARG A 150 0.76 -15.72 -14.72
N SER A 151 1.63 -16.66 -15.12
CA SER A 151 2.74 -16.39 -16.05
C SER A 151 2.28 -16.04 -17.46
N SER A 152 1.07 -16.45 -17.83
CA SER A 152 0.44 -16.17 -19.13
C SER A 152 -0.46 -14.94 -19.10
N ALA A 153 -0.80 -14.42 -17.92
CA ALA A 153 -1.59 -13.21 -17.75
C ALA A 153 -0.80 -12.00 -18.24
N GLY A 154 -1.34 -11.26 -19.18
CA GLY A 154 -0.66 -10.25 -19.96
C GLY A 154 -0.24 -8.95 -19.29
N LEU A 155 -0.02 -8.93 -18.00
CA LEU A 155 0.52 -7.77 -17.30
C LEU A 155 2.05 -7.79 -17.33
N GLY A 156 2.67 -6.60 -17.33
CA GLY A 156 4.11 -6.46 -17.26
C GLY A 156 4.70 -6.93 -15.93
N ALA A 157 5.97 -7.33 -15.96
CA ALA A 157 6.70 -7.78 -14.79
C ALA A 157 7.58 -6.66 -14.22
N LEU A 158 7.72 -6.62 -12.89
CA LEU A 158 8.69 -5.78 -12.22
C LEU A 158 10.13 -6.20 -12.58
N SER A 159 11.07 -5.25 -12.51
CA SER A 159 12.48 -5.51 -12.82
C SER A 159 13.15 -6.52 -11.88
N GLY A 160 12.62 -6.69 -10.67
CA GLY A 160 13.24 -7.48 -9.60
C GLY A 160 14.47 -6.82 -8.96
N GLN A 161 14.81 -5.61 -9.37
CA GLN A 161 15.92 -4.84 -8.83
C GLN A 161 15.40 -3.72 -7.91
N PRO A 162 16.18 -3.28 -6.91
CA PRO A 162 15.85 -2.11 -6.12
C PRO A 162 15.65 -0.87 -7.00
N ASP A 163 14.53 -0.18 -6.86
CA ASP A 163 14.25 1.05 -7.60
C ASP A 163 15.12 2.20 -7.07
N PRO A 164 16.02 2.76 -7.87
CA PRO A 164 16.90 3.86 -7.46
C PRO A 164 16.22 5.24 -7.54
N SER A 165 15.00 5.33 -8.09
CA SER A 165 14.27 6.59 -8.24
C SER A 165 13.96 7.22 -6.90
N LYS A 166 14.01 8.56 -6.85
CA LYS A 166 13.58 9.35 -5.70
C LYS A 166 12.08 9.63 -5.80
N TYR A 167 11.39 9.57 -4.68
CA TYR A 167 9.98 9.93 -4.55
C TYR A 167 9.80 10.86 -3.36
N ASP A 168 8.79 11.70 -3.43
CA ASP A 168 8.45 12.59 -2.33
C ASP A 168 6.96 12.60 -2.03
N LYS A 169 6.58 13.14 -0.87
CA LYS A 169 5.20 13.34 -0.44
C LYS A 169 5.07 14.72 0.19
N GLY A 170 3.92 15.34 -0.02
CA GLY A 170 3.69 16.66 0.53
C GLY A 170 2.22 16.98 0.74
N PHE A 171 1.98 18.14 1.32
CA PHE A 171 0.67 18.68 1.62
C PHE A 171 0.50 20.00 0.88
N LEU A 172 -0.71 20.22 0.36
CA LEU A 172 -1.12 21.47 -0.25
C LEU A 172 -2.45 21.92 0.33
N HIS A 173 -2.67 23.22 0.37
CA HIS A 173 -3.88 23.84 0.90
C HIS A 173 -4.37 24.90 -0.08
N CYS A 174 -5.68 24.89 -0.38
CA CYS A 174 -6.31 25.88 -1.23
C CYS A 174 -7.76 26.17 -0.79
N ASP A 175 -8.30 27.26 -1.27
CA ASP A 175 -9.72 27.58 -1.11
C ASP A 175 -10.53 26.83 -2.18
N VAL A 176 -10.04 26.82 -3.43
CA VAL A 176 -10.67 26.12 -4.55
C VAL A 176 -9.66 25.22 -5.27
N LEU A 177 -9.97 23.92 -5.35
CA LEU A 177 -9.27 22.96 -6.20
C LEU A 177 -10.05 22.76 -7.49
N VAL A 178 -9.42 23.06 -8.62
CA VAL A 178 -9.97 22.77 -9.96
C VAL A 178 -9.28 21.53 -10.54
N ILE A 179 -10.05 20.50 -10.87
CA ILE A 179 -9.56 19.20 -11.35
C ILE A 179 -9.88 19.06 -12.83
N GLY A 180 -8.84 19.21 -13.67
CA GLY A 180 -8.94 19.25 -15.12
C GLY A 180 -8.84 20.67 -15.66
N ALA A 181 -7.91 20.91 -16.60
CA ALA A 181 -7.62 22.19 -17.23
C ALA A 181 -8.12 22.26 -18.68
N GLY A 182 -9.27 21.64 -18.95
CA GLY A 182 -10.06 21.86 -20.16
C GLY A 182 -10.81 23.21 -20.13
N PRO A 183 -11.68 23.51 -21.11
CA PRO A 183 -12.39 24.81 -21.18
C PRO A 183 -13.15 25.15 -19.90
N ALA A 184 -13.88 24.19 -19.31
CA ALA A 184 -14.59 24.37 -18.04
C ALA A 184 -13.65 24.70 -16.88
N GLY A 185 -12.54 23.96 -16.77
CA GLY A 185 -11.58 24.15 -15.67
C GLY A 185 -10.79 25.45 -15.79
N LEU A 186 -10.39 25.83 -16.98
CA LEU A 186 -9.71 27.11 -17.23
C LEU A 186 -10.62 28.31 -16.85
N MET A 187 -11.90 28.25 -17.23
CA MET A 187 -12.87 29.28 -16.83
C MET A 187 -13.07 29.27 -15.31
N ALA A 188 -13.22 28.11 -14.69
CA ALA A 188 -13.43 28.02 -13.25
C ALA A 188 -12.20 28.54 -12.47
N ALA A 189 -10.99 28.16 -12.89
CA ALA A 189 -9.76 28.59 -12.25
C ALA A 189 -9.55 30.12 -12.38
N LYS A 190 -9.76 30.68 -13.58
CA LYS A 190 -9.68 32.13 -13.81
C LYS A 190 -10.67 32.91 -12.97
N THR A 191 -11.93 32.48 -12.95
CA THR A 191 -12.99 33.11 -12.15
C THR A 191 -12.67 33.12 -10.67
N ALA A 192 -12.21 31.96 -10.16
CA ALA A 192 -11.83 31.84 -8.75
C ALA A 192 -10.59 32.68 -8.40
N ALA A 193 -9.58 32.70 -9.26
CA ALA A 193 -8.35 33.43 -9.06
C ALA A 193 -8.57 34.95 -9.02
N LEU A 194 -9.36 35.50 -9.95
CA LEU A 194 -9.71 36.93 -10.02
C LEU A 194 -10.48 37.42 -8.79
N SER A 195 -11.15 36.53 -8.05
CA SER A 195 -11.83 36.85 -6.80
C SER A 195 -10.92 36.82 -5.58
N GLY A 196 -9.63 36.57 -5.75
CA GLY A 196 -8.62 36.50 -4.67
C GLY A 196 -8.56 35.19 -3.92
N ALA A 197 -9.30 34.15 -4.32
CA ALA A 197 -9.22 32.81 -3.72
C ALA A 197 -7.86 32.17 -4.06
N ARG A 198 -7.32 31.38 -3.14
CA ARG A 198 -6.15 30.53 -3.41
C ARG A 198 -6.62 29.34 -4.25
N VAL A 199 -6.10 29.22 -5.46
CA VAL A 199 -6.52 28.21 -6.44
C VAL A 199 -5.41 27.23 -6.72
N ILE A 200 -5.74 25.93 -6.75
CA ILE A 200 -4.91 24.90 -7.36
C ILE A 200 -5.64 24.41 -8.62
N LEU A 201 -4.96 24.48 -9.76
CA LEU A 201 -5.43 23.91 -11.02
C LEU A 201 -4.56 22.69 -11.35
N ALA A 202 -5.13 21.48 -11.23
CA ALA A 202 -4.43 20.22 -11.48
C ALA A 202 -4.95 19.53 -12.75
N ASP A 203 -4.06 19.10 -13.63
CA ASP A 203 -4.38 18.35 -14.83
C ASP A 203 -3.36 17.23 -15.09
N GLU A 204 -3.83 16.07 -15.55
CA GLU A 204 -2.97 14.93 -15.86
C GLU A 204 -2.11 15.12 -17.11
N ASP A 205 -2.53 16.00 -18.03
CA ASP A 205 -1.78 16.28 -19.25
C ASP A 205 -0.61 17.27 -18.97
N PHE A 206 0.43 17.16 -19.77
CA PHE A 206 1.55 18.12 -19.74
C PHE A 206 1.24 19.41 -20.50
N ARG A 207 0.23 19.37 -21.39
CA ARG A 207 -0.24 20.54 -22.15
C ARG A 207 -1.69 20.82 -21.79
N LEU A 208 -1.89 21.87 -21.00
CA LEU A 208 -3.21 22.28 -20.55
C LEU A 208 -4.07 22.78 -21.73
N GLY A 209 -5.39 22.70 -21.59
CA GLY A 209 -6.39 23.08 -22.60
C GLY A 209 -7.38 21.97 -22.95
N GLY A 210 -7.11 20.71 -22.51
CA GLY A 210 -8.01 19.56 -22.75
C GLY A 210 -8.34 19.41 -24.26
N ARG A 211 -9.63 19.29 -24.60
CA ARG A 211 -10.11 19.11 -25.96
C ARG A 211 -9.69 20.22 -26.95
N LEU A 212 -9.45 21.44 -26.45
CA LEU A 212 -9.03 22.56 -27.28
C LEU A 212 -7.66 22.36 -27.96
N ASN A 213 -6.84 21.44 -27.45
CA ASN A 213 -5.58 21.05 -28.10
C ASN A 213 -5.77 20.19 -29.36
N SER A 214 -6.97 19.63 -29.55
CA SER A 214 -7.27 18.65 -30.60
C SER A 214 -8.39 19.08 -31.56
N GLU A 215 -9.12 20.15 -31.23
CA GLU A 215 -10.29 20.64 -31.98
C GLU A 215 -9.98 21.96 -32.65
N THR A 216 -10.81 22.30 -33.66
CA THR A 216 -10.64 23.49 -34.52
C THR A 216 -11.60 24.62 -34.17
N TYR A 217 -12.35 24.48 -33.05
CA TYR A 217 -13.31 25.51 -32.61
C TYR A 217 -12.65 26.82 -32.18
N GLU A 218 -13.41 27.89 -32.35
CA GLU A 218 -13.04 29.24 -31.91
C GLU A 218 -13.77 29.63 -30.61
N ILE A 219 -13.09 30.48 -29.82
CA ILE A 219 -13.62 31.13 -28.61
C ILE A 219 -13.36 32.64 -28.78
N ASP A 220 -14.43 33.43 -28.79
CA ASP A 220 -14.38 34.87 -29.05
C ASP A 220 -13.57 35.23 -30.33
N GLY A 221 -13.73 34.43 -31.40
CA GLY A 221 -13.03 34.63 -32.68
C GLY A 221 -11.54 34.27 -32.66
N LYS A 222 -11.06 33.57 -31.64
CA LYS A 222 -9.68 33.03 -31.56
C LYS A 222 -9.71 31.50 -31.59
N PRO A 223 -8.73 30.85 -32.21
CA PRO A 223 -8.58 29.41 -32.11
C PRO A 223 -8.58 28.98 -30.63
N GLY A 224 -9.39 27.99 -30.28
CA GLY A 224 -9.57 27.58 -28.88
C GLY A 224 -8.27 27.20 -28.18
N GLN A 225 -7.28 26.63 -28.92
CA GLN A 225 -5.95 26.35 -28.42
C GLN A 225 -5.19 27.64 -28.01
N THR A 226 -5.31 28.72 -28.81
CA THR A 226 -4.67 30.00 -28.49
C THR A 226 -5.29 30.60 -27.25
N TRP A 227 -6.62 30.61 -27.17
CA TRP A 227 -7.34 31.05 -25.99
C TRP A 227 -6.90 30.28 -24.73
N ALA A 228 -6.79 28.95 -24.81
CA ALA A 228 -6.35 28.14 -23.68
C ALA A 228 -4.93 28.50 -23.20
N GLN A 229 -4.00 28.72 -24.12
CA GLN A 229 -2.60 29.08 -23.77
C GLN A 229 -2.53 30.47 -23.12
N GLU A 230 -3.33 31.44 -23.60
CA GLU A 230 -3.44 32.78 -23.01
C GLU A 230 -3.91 32.70 -21.55
N ILE A 231 -5.00 31.92 -21.28
CA ILE A 231 -5.52 31.72 -19.92
C ILE A 231 -4.51 31.00 -19.01
N VAL A 232 -3.85 29.97 -19.52
CA VAL A 232 -2.82 29.25 -18.73
C VAL A 232 -1.66 30.19 -18.37
N HIS A 233 -1.25 31.04 -19.30
CA HIS A 233 -0.18 32.04 -19.04
C HIS A 233 -0.63 33.04 -17.98
N GLU A 234 -1.84 33.64 -18.13
CA GLU A 234 -2.44 34.56 -17.16
C GLU A 234 -2.50 33.95 -15.75
N LEU A 235 -3.00 32.71 -15.63
CA LEU A 235 -3.07 31.98 -14.35
C LEU A 235 -1.70 31.70 -13.74
N SER A 236 -0.69 31.46 -14.56
CA SER A 236 0.67 31.16 -14.10
C SER A 236 1.40 32.36 -13.51
N GLU A 237 0.98 33.57 -13.87
CA GLU A 237 1.52 34.83 -13.36
C GLU A 237 0.83 35.32 -12.07
N MET A 238 -0.24 34.65 -11.62
CA MET A 238 -0.99 35.02 -10.41
C MET A 238 -0.42 34.38 -9.16
N ASP A 239 -0.04 35.16 -8.14
CA ASP A 239 0.54 34.67 -6.88
C ASP A 239 -0.41 33.75 -6.07
N ASN A 240 -1.72 33.91 -6.25
CA ASN A 240 -2.74 33.11 -5.58
C ASN A 240 -3.12 31.82 -6.34
N VAL A 241 -2.42 31.49 -7.45
CA VAL A 241 -2.69 30.32 -8.28
C VAL A 241 -1.48 29.40 -8.35
N ARG A 242 -1.71 28.13 -8.13
CA ARG A 242 -0.75 27.06 -8.42
C ARG A 242 -1.24 26.21 -9.58
N VAL A 243 -0.57 26.30 -10.72
CA VAL A 243 -0.84 25.48 -11.90
C VAL A 243 0.01 24.20 -11.81
N MET A 244 -0.64 23.04 -11.86
CA MET A 244 0.00 21.71 -11.70
C MET A 244 -0.31 20.82 -12.92
N PRO A 245 0.45 20.95 -14.04
CA PRO A 245 0.39 20.00 -15.14
C PRO A 245 0.97 18.64 -14.71
N ARG A 246 0.74 17.57 -15.47
CA ARG A 246 1.21 16.22 -15.17
C ARG A 246 0.73 15.67 -13.83
N THR A 247 -0.37 16.21 -13.29
CA THR A 247 -0.86 15.91 -11.95
C THR A 247 -2.23 15.26 -12.02
N THR A 248 -2.28 13.98 -11.75
CA THR A 248 -3.53 13.21 -11.73
C THR A 248 -4.13 13.21 -10.32
N VAL A 249 -5.30 13.81 -10.14
CA VAL A 249 -6.08 13.68 -8.90
C VAL A 249 -6.78 12.33 -8.92
N TYR A 250 -6.26 11.36 -8.18
CA TYR A 250 -6.69 9.96 -8.22
C TYR A 250 -7.73 9.58 -7.17
N GLY A 251 -7.98 10.43 -6.19
CA GLY A 251 -8.89 10.11 -5.10
C GLY A 251 -9.49 11.33 -4.41
N ALA A 252 -10.77 11.21 -4.04
CA ALA A 252 -11.48 12.13 -3.17
C ALA A 252 -11.80 11.43 -1.85
N TYR A 253 -11.39 12.05 -0.74
CA TYR A 253 -11.48 11.49 0.61
C TYR A 253 -12.27 12.41 1.53
N ASP A 254 -12.52 11.98 2.76
CA ASP A 254 -13.27 12.75 3.74
C ASP A 254 -12.66 14.13 4.02
N HIS A 255 -13.48 15.06 4.46
CA HIS A 255 -13.07 16.41 4.89
C HIS A 255 -12.37 17.27 3.82
N GLY A 256 -12.71 17.08 2.54
CA GLY A 256 -12.14 17.88 1.45
C GLY A 256 -10.67 17.56 1.15
N ILE A 257 -10.25 16.33 1.42
CA ILE A 257 -8.90 15.85 1.11
C ILE A 257 -8.90 15.14 -0.25
N TYR A 258 -7.94 15.52 -1.10
CA TYR A 258 -7.74 14.92 -2.41
C TYR A 258 -6.33 14.36 -2.52
N GLY A 259 -6.23 13.13 -3.01
CA GLY A 259 -4.94 12.51 -3.36
C GLY A 259 -4.59 12.84 -4.80
N ALA A 260 -3.37 13.36 -5.01
CA ALA A 260 -2.87 13.66 -6.35
C ALA A 260 -1.45 13.11 -6.55
N LEU A 261 -1.17 12.64 -7.76
CA LEU A 261 0.15 12.16 -8.18
C LEU A 261 0.70 13.09 -9.26
N GLU A 262 1.76 13.83 -8.93
CA GLU A 262 2.50 14.69 -9.86
C GLU A 262 3.70 13.92 -10.45
N ARG A 263 3.78 13.83 -11.77
CA ARG A 263 4.89 13.23 -12.51
C ARG A 263 5.97 14.28 -12.79
N VAL A 264 6.83 14.53 -11.80
CA VAL A 264 7.84 15.59 -11.84
C VAL A 264 8.99 15.27 -12.78
N GLY A 265 9.44 14.01 -12.78
CA GLY A 265 10.61 13.55 -13.52
C GLY A 265 10.37 12.44 -14.55
N ASP A 266 9.14 11.94 -14.71
CA ASP A 266 8.82 10.84 -15.64
C ASP A 266 9.11 11.17 -17.11
N HIS A 267 9.10 12.46 -17.48
CA HIS A 267 9.38 12.97 -18.81
C HIS A 267 10.87 13.33 -19.03
N LEU A 268 11.73 12.97 -18.10
CA LEU A 268 13.17 13.25 -18.13
C LEU A 268 13.96 11.95 -18.08
N PRO A 269 15.21 11.94 -18.59
CA PRO A 269 16.11 10.82 -18.40
C PRO A 269 16.27 10.47 -16.91
N PRO A 270 16.28 9.18 -16.52
CA PRO A 270 16.36 8.77 -15.13
C PRO A 270 17.80 8.96 -14.60
N ASN A 271 18.11 10.04 -13.94
CA ASN A 271 19.37 10.30 -13.19
C ASN A 271 19.41 11.69 -12.53
N GLY A 272 18.28 12.37 -12.46
CA GLY A 272 18.19 13.71 -11.89
C GLY A 272 18.12 13.76 -10.36
N ASP A 273 18.45 14.92 -9.79
CA ASP A 273 18.25 15.19 -8.36
C ASP A 273 16.77 15.40 -7.98
N LYS A 274 15.93 15.64 -8.99
CA LYS A 274 14.49 15.82 -8.79
C LYS A 274 13.81 14.48 -8.46
N PRO A 275 12.78 14.49 -7.62
CA PRO A 275 11.94 13.32 -7.44
C PRO A 275 11.30 12.93 -8.78
N ARG A 276 11.17 11.63 -9.03
CA ARG A 276 10.47 11.12 -10.20
C ARG A 276 8.99 11.50 -10.13
N GLN A 277 8.39 11.29 -8.96
CA GLN A 277 7.00 11.60 -8.69
C GLN A 277 6.84 12.13 -7.28
N VAL A 278 5.80 12.95 -7.08
CA VAL A 278 5.41 13.48 -5.76
C VAL A 278 3.95 13.14 -5.50
N LEU A 279 3.69 12.55 -4.35
CA LEU A 279 2.34 12.27 -3.88
C LEU A 279 1.85 13.42 -3.01
N TRP A 280 0.81 14.10 -3.48
CA TRP A 280 0.22 15.23 -2.78
C TRP A 280 -1.06 14.85 -2.03
N ARG A 281 -1.21 15.35 -0.82
CA ARG A 281 -2.48 15.46 -0.11
C ARG A 281 -2.93 16.89 -0.19
N ILE A 282 -3.99 17.15 -0.96
CA ILE A 282 -4.51 18.50 -1.19
C ILE A 282 -5.72 18.70 -0.29
N TYR A 283 -5.64 19.65 0.62
CA TYR A 283 -6.74 20.08 1.47
C TYR A 283 -7.44 21.25 0.82
N SER A 284 -8.69 21.06 0.40
CA SER A 284 -9.47 22.08 -0.30
C SER A 284 -10.78 22.35 0.41
N LYS A 285 -11.16 23.64 0.49
CA LYS A 285 -12.47 24.03 1.02
C LYS A 285 -13.60 23.71 0.05
N ARG A 286 -13.33 23.90 -1.26
CA ARG A 286 -14.24 23.54 -2.36
C ARG A 286 -13.46 22.93 -3.52
N ALA A 287 -14.08 22.01 -4.22
CA ALA A 287 -13.48 21.41 -5.43
C ALA A 287 -14.44 21.52 -6.61
N ILE A 288 -13.90 21.74 -7.80
CA ILE A 288 -14.66 21.77 -9.04
C ILE A 288 -14.06 20.71 -9.98
N LEU A 289 -14.82 19.65 -10.22
CA LEU A 289 -14.43 18.57 -11.12
C LEU A 289 -14.76 18.97 -12.57
N CYS A 290 -13.71 19.19 -13.37
CA CYS A 290 -13.76 19.58 -14.79
C CYS A 290 -13.04 18.53 -15.66
N ALA A 291 -13.13 17.25 -15.30
CA ALA A 291 -12.33 16.18 -15.88
C ALA A 291 -12.80 15.72 -17.29
N GLY A 292 -13.79 16.39 -17.87
CA GLY A 292 -14.24 16.10 -19.23
C GLY A 292 -15.01 14.78 -19.35
N ALA A 293 -14.94 14.17 -20.56
CA ALA A 293 -15.58 12.89 -20.88
C ALA A 293 -14.65 12.04 -21.76
N ILE A 294 -14.84 10.72 -21.73
CA ILE A 294 -14.15 9.73 -22.56
C ILE A 294 -15.08 9.30 -23.70
N GLU A 295 -14.57 9.24 -24.92
CA GLU A 295 -15.32 8.71 -26.05
C GLU A 295 -15.55 7.21 -25.89
N ARG A 296 -16.75 6.75 -26.21
CA ARG A 296 -17.19 5.38 -26.05
C ARG A 296 -17.04 4.59 -27.35
N PRO A 297 -16.44 3.38 -27.33
CA PRO A 297 -16.42 2.51 -28.51
C PRO A 297 -17.79 1.90 -28.79
N ILE A 298 -17.92 1.33 -29.98
CA ILE A 298 -19.01 0.44 -30.39
C ILE A 298 -18.40 -0.96 -30.51
N ALA A 299 -19.05 -1.99 -29.97
CA ALA A 299 -18.59 -3.36 -30.11
C ALA A 299 -19.12 -3.98 -31.42
N PHE A 300 -18.21 -4.49 -32.28
CA PHE A 300 -18.51 -5.17 -33.53
C PHE A 300 -17.48 -6.23 -33.84
N GLY A 301 -17.67 -6.98 -34.90
CA GLY A 301 -16.81 -8.13 -35.21
C GLY A 301 -15.35 -7.75 -35.41
N ASP A 302 -14.48 -8.35 -34.57
CA ASP A 302 -13.03 -8.13 -34.55
C ASP A 302 -12.62 -6.65 -34.43
N ASN A 303 -13.35 -5.88 -33.61
CA ASN A 303 -13.09 -4.46 -33.34
C ASN A 303 -11.81 -4.19 -32.52
N ASP A 304 -10.99 -5.20 -32.34
CA ASP A 304 -9.72 -5.16 -31.59
C ASP A 304 -8.47 -5.08 -32.50
N ARG A 305 -8.65 -5.02 -33.82
CA ARG A 305 -7.51 -5.00 -34.76
C ARG A 305 -6.71 -3.70 -34.67
N PRO A 306 -5.36 -3.75 -34.78
CA PRO A 306 -4.56 -2.54 -34.90
C PRO A 306 -4.99 -1.67 -36.08
N GLY A 307 -5.14 -0.36 -35.84
CA GLY A 307 -5.69 0.59 -36.84
C GLY A 307 -7.16 0.88 -36.65
N ILE A 308 -7.84 0.23 -35.69
CA ILE A 308 -9.16 0.63 -35.18
C ILE A 308 -8.91 1.51 -33.97
N MET A 309 -9.42 2.74 -33.98
CA MET A 309 -9.19 3.76 -32.95
C MET A 309 -10.48 4.53 -32.67
N LEU A 310 -10.58 5.18 -31.53
CA LEU A 310 -11.65 6.13 -31.27
C LEU A 310 -11.49 7.35 -32.18
N ALA A 311 -12.60 7.94 -32.58
CA ALA A 311 -12.60 9.08 -33.53
C ALA A 311 -11.91 10.31 -32.95
N SER A 312 -12.15 10.62 -31.69
CA SER A 312 -11.45 11.68 -30.95
C SER A 312 -9.94 11.46 -30.88
N ALA A 313 -9.50 10.21 -30.76
CA ALA A 313 -8.08 9.89 -30.76
C ALA A 313 -7.45 10.11 -32.15
N VAL A 314 -8.12 9.66 -33.22
CA VAL A 314 -7.66 9.90 -34.60
C VAL A 314 -7.54 11.41 -34.86
N ARG A 315 -8.55 12.20 -34.46
CA ARG A 315 -8.54 13.67 -34.57
C ARG A 315 -7.41 14.27 -33.75
N SER A 316 -7.18 13.80 -32.52
CA SER A 316 -6.10 14.25 -31.65
C SER A 316 -4.71 13.97 -32.25
N TYR A 317 -4.46 12.78 -32.77
CA TYR A 317 -3.17 12.47 -33.42
C TYR A 317 -2.93 13.39 -34.62
N VAL A 318 -3.94 13.68 -35.42
CA VAL A 318 -3.81 14.55 -36.58
C VAL A 318 -3.62 16.03 -36.20
N ASN A 319 -4.48 16.58 -35.35
CA ASN A 319 -4.49 18.01 -35.04
C ASN A 319 -3.43 18.40 -34.01
N ARG A 320 -3.33 17.65 -32.90
CA ARG A 320 -2.38 17.97 -31.82
C ARG A 320 -0.96 17.57 -32.15
N TRP A 321 -0.74 16.36 -32.67
CA TRP A 321 0.62 15.85 -32.90
C TRP A 321 1.05 15.86 -34.37
N GLY A 322 0.15 16.14 -35.30
CA GLY A 322 0.48 16.10 -36.73
C GLY A 322 0.91 14.69 -37.17
N ALA A 323 0.26 13.66 -36.64
CA ALA A 323 0.54 12.26 -36.98
C ALA A 323 -0.70 11.59 -37.56
N ALA A 324 -0.64 11.04 -38.78
CA ALA A 324 -1.76 10.35 -39.44
C ALA A 324 -1.83 8.87 -39.01
N PRO A 325 -2.89 8.41 -38.34
CA PRO A 325 -3.04 6.99 -38.00
C PRO A 325 -3.25 6.09 -39.21
N GLY A 326 -3.74 6.65 -40.31
CA GLY A 326 -3.92 5.99 -41.60
C GLY A 326 -3.98 6.98 -42.74
N LYS A 327 -3.89 6.48 -43.97
CA LYS A 327 -4.02 7.29 -45.22
C LYS A 327 -5.43 7.23 -45.81
N ARG A 328 -6.14 6.14 -45.57
CA ARG A 328 -7.48 5.86 -46.05
C ARG A 328 -8.39 5.46 -44.89
N VAL A 329 -9.11 6.44 -44.32
CA VAL A 329 -9.85 6.32 -43.07
C VAL A 329 -11.34 6.12 -43.32
N ALA A 330 -11.97 5.18 -42.63
CA ALA A 330 -13.44 5.17 -42.50
C ALA A 330 -13.83 5.67 -41.10
N ILE A 331 -15.03 6.26 -41.00
CA ILE A 331 -15.62 6.72 -39.74
C ILE A 331 -16.85 5.88 -39.47
N PHE A 332 -16.96 5.26 -38.27
CA PHE A 332 -18.17 4.62 -37.80
C PHE A 332 -18.69 5.35 -36.57
N THR A 333 -19.84 6.02 -36.71
CA THR A 333 -20.33 6.96 -35.69
C THR A 333 -21.83 6.86 -35.48
N THR A 334 -22.28 7.20 -34.26
CA THR A 334 -23.69 7.34 -33.85
C THR A 334 -24.02 8.76 -33.39
N ASN A 335 -23.15 9.71 -33.68
CA ASN A 335 -23.25 11.10 -33.21
C ASN A 335 -22.56 12.06 -34.18
N ASP A 336 -22.81 13.35 -34.02
CA ASP A 336 -22.29 14.37 -34.93
C ASP A 336 -20.82 14.67 -34.76
N ASP A 337 -20.21 14.31 -33.62
CA ASP A 337 -18.77 14.49 -33.38
C ASP A 337 -17.92 13.62 -34.30
N GLY A 338 -18.39 12.41 -34.64
CA GLY A 338 -17.71 11.59 -35.64
C GLY A 338 -17.75 12.22 -37.04
N TRP A 339 -18.80 12.93 -37.39
CA TRP A 339 -18.88 13.68 -38.65
C TRP A 339 -17.90 14.87 -38.66
N ARG A 340 -17.78 15.58 -37.55
CA ARG A 340 -16.77 16.63 -37.41
C ARG A 340 -15.36 16.08 -37.55
N THR A 341 -15.08 14.90 -36.95
CA THR A 341 -13.81 14.21 -37.13
C THR A 341 -13.53 13.94 -38.62
N ALA A 342 -14.53 13.47 -39.38
CA ALA A 342 -14.36 13.27 -40.81
C ALA A 342 -14.00 14.57 -41.55
N ALA A 343 -14.64 15.69 -41.19
CA ALA A 343 -14.34 17.01 -41.75
C ALA A 343 -12.94 17.48 -41.44
N ASP A 344 -12.48 17.37 -40.17
CA ASP A 344 -11.15 17.74 -39.73
C ASP A 344 -10.06 16.93 -40.45
N LEU A 345 -10.25 15.62 -40.60
CA LEU A 345 -9.33 14.76 -41.32
C LEU A 345 -9.22 15.12 -42.80
N ALA A 346 -10.39 15.36 -43.46
CA ALA A 346 -10.43 15.78 -44.86
C ALA A 346 -9.71 17.12 -45.06
N ALA A 347 -9.91 18.09 -44.15
CA ALA A 347 -9.20 19.38 -44.16
C ALA A 347 -7.70 19.25 -44.03
N ARG A 348 -7.23 18.17 -43.45
CA ARG A 348 -5.79 17.81 -43.29
C ARG A 348 -5.26 16.95 -44.43
N GLY A 349 -6.06 16.72 -45.49
CA GLY A 349 -5.67 15.98 -46.69
C GLY A 349 -5.67 14.45 -46.51
N ILE A 350 -6.37 13.92 -45.51
CA ILE A 350 -6.54 12.48 -45.32
C ILE A 350 -7.76 12.01 -46.11
N GLU A 351 -7.65 10.94 -46.88
CA GLU A 351 -8.75 10.36 -47.64
C GLU A 351 -9.80 9.76 -46.71
N ILE A 352 -11.03 10.25 -46.77
CA ILE A 352 -12.19 9.63 -46.10
C ILE A 352 -12.83 8.66 -47.04
N ALA A 353 -12.58 7.37 -46.84
CA ALA A 353 -13.14 6.29 -47.67
C ALA A 353 -14.66 6.17 -47.48
N ALA A 354 -15.13 6.25 -46.23
CA ALA A 354 -16.55 6.16 -45.91
C ALA A 354 -16.90 6.80 -44.57
N VAL A 355 -18.14 7.24 -44.41
CA VAL A 355 -18.79 7.50 -43.13
C VAL A 355 -19.98 6.56 -42.99
N ILE A 356 -20.02 5.79 -41.93
CA ILE A 356 -21.04 4.80 -41.61
C ILE A 356 -21.76 5.23 -40.36
N ASP A 357 -23.08 5.40 -40.44
CA ASP A 357 -23.91 5.88 -39.34
C ASP A 357 -25.19 5.06 -39.24
N PRO A 358 -25.47 4.36 -38.14
CA PRO A 358 -26.67 3.56 -37.97
C PRO A 358 -27.94 4.41 -37.80
N ARG A 359 -27.82 5.72 -37.64
CA ARG A 359 -28.97 6.64 -37.64
C ARG A 359 -29.61 6.68 -39.02
N LYS A 360 -30.95 6.83 -39.04
CA LYS A 360 -31.72 6.99 -40.28
C LYS A 360 -31.90 8.48 -40.57
N GLY A 361 -32.05 8.83 -41.85
CA GLY A 361 -32.23 10.21 -42.26
C GLY A 361 -31.06 10.75 -43.08
N ASP A 362 -31.03 12.07 -43.28
CA ASP A 362 -29.99 12.76 -44.04
C ASP A 362 -28.68 12.85 -43.27
N ALA A 363 -27.59 12.78 -43.99
CA ALA A 363 -26.25 12.95 -43.41
C ALA A 363 -26.06 14.42 -42.96
N PRO A 364 -25.56 14.68 -41.73
CA PRO A 364 -25.33 16.03 -41.22
C PRO A 364 -24.38 16.84 -42.11
N GLN A 365 -23.36 16.20 -42.64
CA GLN A 365 -22.35 16.76 -43.51
C GLN A 365 -21.75 15.67 -44.37
N LYS A 366 -21.52 15.92 -45.66
CA LYS A 366 -20.86 14.97 -46.56
C LYS A 366 -19.44 15.42 -46.87
N PRO A 367 -18.39 14.74 -46.33
CA PRO A 367 -17.00 15.03 -46.67
C PRO A 367 -16.78 14.77 -48.17
N HIS A 368 -15.95 15.61 -48.80
CA HIS A 368 -15.65 15.49 -50.23
C HIS A 368 -15.04 14.10 -50.57
N GLY A 369 -15.58 13.44 -51.57
CA GLY A 369 -15.14 12.12 -52.03
C GLY A 369 -15.51 10.92 -51.14
N ALA A 370 -16.09 11.13 -49.96
CA ALA A 370 -16.48 10.05 -49.05
C ALA A 370 -17.77 9.34 -49.50
N GLN A 371 -17.80 8.00 -49.36
CA GLN A 371 -19.06 7.25 -49.43
C GLN A 371 -19.81 7.42 -48.09
N VAL A 372 -21.12 7.58 -48.14
CA VAL A 372 -21.95 7.75 -46.93
C VAL A 372 -23.00 6.63 -46.87
N PHE A 373 -23.05 5.96 -45.71
CA PHE A 373 -23.96 4.87 -45.41
C PHE A 373 -24.76 5.19 -44.13
N MET A 374 -25.94 5.78 -44.34
CA MET A 374 -26.93 6.04 -43.29
C MET A 374 -27.80 4.80 -43.08
N GLY A 375 -28.07 4.45 -41.80
CA GLY A 375 -28.85 3.27 -41.43
C GLY A 375 -28.06 1.96 -41.54
N ASP A 376 -26.73 2.00 -41.71
CA ASP A 376 -25.86 0.83 -41.81
C ASP A 376 -24.84 0.79 -40.67
N ALA A 377 -24.16 -0.36 -40.50
CA ALA A 377 -23.21 -0.55 -39.41
C ALA A 377 -22.00 -1.39 -39.89
N VAL A 378 -20.87 -1.26 -39.22
CA VAL A 378 -19.70 -2.11 -39.42
C VAL A 378 -19.91 -3.46 -38.73
N ALA A 379 -20.14 -4.53 -39.48
CA ALA A 379 -20.37 -5.87 -38.94
C ALA A 379 -19.08 -6.65 -38.69
N GLY A 380 -18.00 -6.34 -39.41
CA GLY A 380 -16.73 -7.05 -39.25
C GLY A 380 -15.56 -6.31 -39.88
N THR A 381 -14.36 -6.82 -39.59
CA THR A 381 -13.09 -6.27 -40.08
C THR A 381 -12.15 -7.35 -40.56
N TYR A 382 -11.23 -7.01 -41.46
CA TYR A 382 -10.24 -7.93 -42.02
C TYR A 382 -8.83 -7.36 -41.87
N GLY A 383 -7.85 -8.26 -41.84
CA GLY A 383 -6.42 -7.95 -41.70
C GLY A 383 -5.75 -8.78 -40.59
N ARG A 384 -4.45 -9.01 -40.69
CA ARG A 384 -3.73 -9.89 -39.78
C ARG A 384 -3.00 -9.10 -38.66
N LYS A 385 -2.20 -8.10 -39.02
CA LYS A 385 -1.42 -7.24 -38.10
C LYS A 385 -1.89 -5.80 -38.08
N GLY A 386 -2.94 -5.52 -38.80
CA GLY A 386 -3.61 -4.23 -38.93
C GLY A 386 -4.83 -4.39 -39.82
N ILE A 387 -5.76 -3.45 -39.71
CA ILE A 387 -6.97 -3.42 -40.53
C ILE A 387 -6.59 -3.15 -42.01
N THR A 388 -7.27 -3.86 -42.92
CA THR A 388 -7.13 -3.68 -44.38
C THR A 388 -8.45 -3.44 -45.04
N GLN A 389 -9.58 -3.81 -44.39
CA GLN A 389 -10.93 -3.72 -44.93
C GLN A 389 -11.95 -3.76 -43.78
N ILE A 390 -13.07 -3.12 -43.98
CA ILE A 390 -14.30 -3.25 -43.16
C ILE A 390 -15.40 -3.89 -44.01
N SER A 391 -16.27 -4.66 -43.31
CA SER A 391 -17.48 -5.23 -43.92
C SER A 391 -18.72 -4.64 -43.26
N LEU A 392 -19.66 -4.11 -44.02
CA LEU A 392 -20.91 -3.51 -43.52
C LEU A 392 -21.97 -4.59 -43.33
N ALA A 393 -22.95 -4.30 -42.49
CA ALA A 393 -24.12 -5.17 -42.28
C ALA A 393 -24.95 -5.35 -43.58
N SER A 394 -24.92 -4.38 -44.48
CA SER A 394 -25.48 -4.49 -45.82
C SER A 394 -24.71 -5.43 -46.77
N GLY A 395 -23.57 -6.00 -46.33
CA GLY A 395 -22.72 -6.91 -47.12
C GLY A 395 -21.71 -6.21 -48.03
N ARG A 396 -21.48 -4.88 -47.86
CA ARG A 396 -20.46 -4.16 -48.62
C ARG A 396 -19.12 -4.22 -47.92
N ASP A 397 -18.07 -4.40 -48.70
CA ASP A 397 -16.68 -4.36 -48.27
C ASP A 397 -16.00 -3.07 -48.73
N ILE A 398 -15.27 -2.41 -47.78
CA ILE A 398 -14.59 -1.15 -48.05
C ILE A 398 -13.12 -1.28 -47.61
N PRO A 399 -12.16 -1.14 -48.52
CA PRO A 399 -10.74 -1.14 -48.18
C PRO A 399 -10.39 0.12 -47.35
N VAL A 400 -9.73 -0.09 -46.18
CA VAL A 400 -9.30 0.99 -45.31
C VAL A 400 -8.03 0.56 -44.55
N ASP A 401 -7.23 1.52 -44.11
CA ASP A 401 -6.10 1.24 -43.28
C ASP A 401 -6.24 1.85 -41.85
N CYS A 402 -7.34 2.59 -41.63
CA CYS A 402 -7.75 3.06 -40.30
C CYS A 402 -9.28 3.11 -40.22
N LEU A 403 -9.86 2.74 -39.09
CA LEU A 403 -11.26 2.91 -38.75
C LEU A 403 -11.40 3.72 -37.47
N ALA A 404 -12.01 4.89 -37.59
CA ALA A 404 -12.32 5.77 -36.48
C ALA A 404 -13.74 5.50 -35.94
N VAL A 405 -13.90 5.20 -34.66
CA VAL A 405 -15.15 4.76 -34.04
C VAL A 405 -15.63 5.77 -33.02
N SER A 406 -16.92 6.17 -33.07
CA SER A 406 -17.52 7.09 -32.11
C SER A 406 -18.91 6.62 -31.69
N GLY A 407 -19.05 6.07 -30.49
CA GLY A 407 -20.33 5.60 -29.91
C GLY A 407 -20.94 6.59 -28.90
N GLY A 408 -20.51 7.84 -28.90
CA GLY A 408 -20.89 8.86 -27.91
C GLY A 408 -19.87 9.06 -26.82
N TRP A 409 -20.25 9.79 -25.78
CA TRP A 409 -19.33 10.21 -24.71
C TRP A 409 -19.79 9.74 -23.33
N SER A 410 -18.87 9.37 -22.49
CA SER A 410 -19.10 8.99 -21.08
C SER A 410 -18.40 9.99 -20.17
N PRO A 411 -19.14 10.76 -19.33
CA PRO A 411 -18.56 11.69 -18.35
C PRO A 411 -17.54 11.03 -17.42
N ASN A 412 -16.47 11.75 -17.12
CA ASN A 412 -15.44 11.34 -16.15
C ASN A 412 -15.91 11.63 -14.70
N LEU A 413 -16.72 10.73 -14.18
CA LEU A 413 -17.40 10.89 -12.89
C LEU A 413 -16.78 10.09 -11.73
N GLN A 414 -15.63 9.47 -11.94
CA GLN A 414 -15.04 8.52 -10.99
C GLN A 414 -14.88 9.12 -9.59
N LEU A 415 -14.34 10.34 -9.48
CA LEU A 415 -14.15 11.01 -8.20
C LEU A 415 -15.46 11.28 -7.44
N THR A 416 -16.58 11.44 -8.14
CA THR A 416 -17.89 11.66 -7.53
C THR A 416 -18.42 10.42 -6.82
N CYS A 417 -17.91 9.22 -7.16
CA CYS A 417 -18.32 7.95 -6.58
C CYS A 417 -17.56 7.58 -5.30
N HIS A 418 -16.43 8.23 -5.00
CA HIS A 418 -15.50 7.77 -3.97
C HIS A 418 -16.06 7.81 -2.54
N GLN A 419 -17.06 8.65 -2.29
CA GLN A 419 -17.78 8.70 -1.02
C GLN A 419 -19.25 8.21 -1.16
N ARG A 420 -19.43 7.13 -1.92
CA ARG A 420 -20.71 6.46 -2.18
C ARG A 420 -21.65 7.22 -3.12
N GLY A 421 -21.17 8.21 -3.88
CA GLY A 421 -21.94 8.89 -4.92
C GLY A 421 -22.50 7.91 -5.94
N ARG A 422 -23.72 8.12 -6.35
CA ARG A 422 -24.41 7.30 -7.34
C ARG A 422 -24.77 8.14 -8.57
N PRO A 423 -24.24 7.76 -9.74
CA PRO A 423 -24.57 8.42 -10.98
C PRO A 423 -26.01 8.12 -11.43
N ALA A 424 -26.63 9.08 -12.09
CA ALA A 424 -27.91 8.92 -12.77
C ALA A 424 -27.73 8.82 -14.28
N TRP A 425 -28.63 8.10 -14.95
CA TRP A 425 -28.63 7.98 -16.38
C TRP A 425 -29.37 9.16 -17.02
N ARG A 426 -28.80 9.76 -18.09
CA ARG A 426 -29.42 10.78 -18.93
C ARG A 426 -29.61 10.24 -20.32
N GLU A 427 -30.90 10.17 -20.73
CA GLU A 427 -31.29 9.60 -22.02
C GLU A 427 -30.84 10.46 -23.22
N ASP A 428 -30.86 11.78 -23.08
CA ASP A 428 -30.52 12.73 -24.14
C ASP A 428 -29.07 12.65 -24.61
N ILE A 429 -28.17 12.22 -23.71
CA ILE A 429 -26.74 11.99 -24.01
C ILE A 429 -26.34 10.52 -23.94
N ALA A 430 -27.29 9.64 -23.64
CA ALA A 430 -27.08 8.20 -23.46
C ALA A 430 -25.87 7.87 -22.55
N ALA A 431 -25.76 8.54 -21.39
CA ALA A 431 -24.61 8.40 -20.47
C ALA A 431 -25.03 8.63 -19.02
N PHE A 432 -24.20 8.11 -18.11
CA PHE A 432 -24.29 8.41 -16.67
C PHE A 432 -23.66 9.77 -16.36
N VAL A 433 -24.33 10.55 -15.51
CA VAL A 433 -23.85 11.83 -14.98
C VAL A 433 -23.82 11.80 -13.45
N PRO A 434 -23.04 12.66 -12.79
CA PRO A 434 -23.07 12.79 -11.33
C PRO A 434 -24.48 13.20 -10.85
N ASP A 435 -24.91 12.59 -9.73
CA ASP A 435 -26.22 12.90 -9.13
C ASP A 435 -26.10 12.93 -7.59
N GLN A 436 -26.62 11.97 -6.86
CA GLN A 436 -26.67 11.97 -5.40
C GLN A 436 -25.35 11.50 -4.75
N GLY A 437 -25.05 12.03 -3.57
CA GLY A 437 -23.95 11.55 -2.74
C GLY A 437 -22.55 11.89 -3.27
N ILE A 438 -22.43 12.91 -4.11
CA ILE A 438 -21.10 13.43 -4.48
C ILE A 438 -20.34 13.92 -3.22
N PRO A 439 -18.99 13.88 -3.20
CA PRO A 439 -18.21 14.30 -2.04
C PRO A 439 -18.60 15.72 -1.57
N PRO A 440 -18.82 15.94 -0.28
CA PRO A 440 -19.17 17.26 0.26
C PRO A 440 -18.16 18.34 -0.17
N GLY A 441 -18.69 19.49 -0.63
CA GLY A 441 -17.86 20.59 -1.12
C GLY A 441 -17.32 20.42 -2.54
N MET A 442 -17.65 19.31 -3.22
CA MET A 442 -17.36 19.12 -4.64
C MET A 442 -18.54 19.58 -5.51
N SER A 443 -18.25 20.23 -6.61
CA SER A 443 -19.19 20.50 -7.71
C SER A 443 -18.60 19.97 -9.02
N VAL A 444 -19.45 19.80 -10.04
CA VAL A 444 -19.01 19.22 -11.33
C VAL A 444 -19.40 20.18 -12.45
N ALA A 445 -18.54 20.35 -13.46
CA ALA A 445 -18.76 21.26 -14.58
C ALA A 445 -18.29 20.67 -15.92
N GLY A 446 -18.94 21.14 -17.00
CA GLY A 446 -18.64 20.76 -18.36
C GLY A 446 -19.03 19.33 -18.70
N ALA A 447 -18.26 18.67 -19.57
CA ALA A 447 -18.58 17.33 -20.04
C ALA A 447 -18.62 16.26 -18.93
N ALA A 448 -17.90 16.46 -17.81
CA ALA A 448 -18.01 15.62 -16.63
C ALA A 448 -19.40 15.71 -15.95
N ASN A 449 -20.13 16.79 -16.17
CA ASN A 449 -21.51 17.01 -15.72
C ASN A 449 -22.56 16.71 -16.82
N GLY A 450 -22.11 16.25 -17.99
CA GLY A 450 -22.96 16.01 -19.15
C GLY A 450 -23.20 17.25 -20.03
N GLY A 451 -22.52 18.37 -19.77
CA GLY A 451 -22.47 19.55 -20.62
C GLY A 451 -21.45 19.35 -21.74
N LEU A 452 -21.85 18.67 -22.84
CA LEU A 452 -20.90 18.19 -23.86
C LEU A 452 -20.44 19.27 -24.84
N SER A 453 -21.22 20.37 -25.06
CA SER A 453 -20.80 21.46 -25.95
C SER A 453 -19.75 22.35 -25.31
N LEU A 454 -18.93 22.99 -26.15
CA LEU A 454 -17.90 23.93 -25.71
C LEU A 454 -18.50 25.11 -24.96
N GLN A 455 -19.60 25.69 -25.45
CA GLN A 455 -20.31 26.80 -24.79
C GLN A 455 -20.84 26.40 -23.42
N SER A 456 -21.40 25.19 -23.27
CA SER A 456 -21.87 24.67 -22.01
C SER A 456 -20.70 24.53 -21.02
N ALA A 457 -19.57 23.99 -21.47
CA ALA A 457 -18.37 23.81 -20.62
C ALA A 457 -17.84 25.15 -20.07
N LEU A 458 -17.75 26.18 -20.91
CA LEU A 458 -17.33 27.53 -20.52
C LEU A 458 -18.29 28.14 -19.50
N THR A 459 -19.62 28.05 -19.79
CA THR A 459 -20.67 28.60 -18.94
C THR A 459 -20.76 27.89 -17.57
N GLU A 460 -20.70 26.57 -17.56
CA GLU A 460 -20.75 25.80 -16.32
C GLU A 460 -19.49 26.02 -15.44
N GLY A 461 -18.30 26.11 -16.05
CA GLY A 461 -17.08 26.43 -15.34
C GLY A 461 -17.16 27.75 -14.57
N LEU A 462 -17.63 28.80 -15.25
CA LEU A 462 -17.89 30.11 -14.68
C LEU A 462 -18.92 30.05 -13.51
N ASN A 463 -20.07 29.41 -13.74
CA ASN A 463 -21.17 29.35 -12.77
C ASN A 463 -20.79 28.55 -11.52
N LYS A 464 -20.13 27.39 -11.68
CA LYS A 464 -19.69 26.56 -10.53
C LYS A 464 -18.60 27.25 -9.71
N ALA A 465 -17.71 28.00 -10.35
CA ALA A 465 -16.75 28.84 -9.63
C ALA A 465 -17.43 29.93 -8.82
N ASN A 466 -18.38 30.66 -9.40
CA ASN A 466 -19.13 31.69 -8.69
C ASN A 466 -19.90 31.10 -7.49
N THR A 467 -20.53 29.95 -7.64
CA THR A 467 -21.20 29.25 -6.52
C THR A 467 -20.21 28.91 -5.41
N ALA A 468 -19.06 28.31 -5.75
CA ALA A 468 -18.03 27.96 -4.76
C ALA A 468 -17.49 29.19 -4.03
N LEU A 469 -17.32 30.31 -4.74
CA LEU A 469 -16.85 31.57 -4.17
C LEU A 469 -17.89 32.19 -3.22
N GLN A 470 -19.16 32.17 -3.58
CA GLN A 470 -20.26 32.62 -2.71
C GLN A 470 -20.31 31.80 -1.41
N ASP A 471 -20.22 30.48 -1.52
CA ASP A 471 -20.18 29.59 -0.37
C ASP A 471 -18.99 29.87 0.57
N LEU A 472 -17.88 30.37 0.04
CA LEU A 472 -16.69 30.74 0.77
C LEU A 472 -16.65 32.20 1.24
N GLY A 473 -17.67 33.01 0.89
CA GLY A 473 -17.77 34.40 1.27
C GLY A 473 -16.89 35.37 0.46
N PHE A 474 -16.39 34.94 -0.71
CA PHE A 474 -15.67 35.83 -1.64
C PHE A 474 -16.65 36.72 -2.42
N LYS A 475 -16.22 37.94 -2.74
CA LYS A 475 -16.96 38.80 -3.67
C LYS A 475 -16.80 38.30 -5.09
N THR A 476 -17.91 38.08 -5.79
CA THR A 476 -17.91 37.71 -7.20
C THR A 476 -18.16 38.94 -8.07
N SER A 477 -17.39 39.05 -9.14
CA SER A 477 -17.64 40.09 -10.16
C SER A 477 -18.52 39.49 -11.28
N PRO A 478 -19.53 40.24 -11.78
CA PRO A 478 -20.30 39.78 -12.94
C PRO A 478 -19.38 39.57 -14.14
N GLN A 479 -19.28 38.33 -14.60
CA GLN A 479 -18.55 37.96 -15.83
C GLN A 479 -19.51 37.22 -16.76
N ALA A 480 -19.37 37.40 -18.07
CA ALA A 480 -20.04 36.58 -19.07
C ALA A 480 -19.06 35.49 -19.52
N ALA A 481 -19.57 34.30 -19.80
CA ALA A 481 -18.77 33.27 -20.45
C ALA A 481 -18.44 33.73 -21.90
N PRO A 482 -17.20 33.48 -22.37
CA PRO A 482 -16.86 33.77 -23.75
C PRO A 482 -17.73 32.96 -24.71
N LYS A 483 -17.95 33.50 -25.93
CA LYS A 483 -18.75 32.84 -26.95
C LYS A 483 -17.89 31.80 -27.71
N SER A 484 -18.45 30.63 -27.94
CA SER A 484 -17.85 29.62 -28.82
C SER A 484 -18.70 29.32 -30.04
N ASP A 485 -18.11 28.60 -30.99
CA ASP A 485 -18.84 28.05 -32.11
C ASP A 485 -19.99 27.14 -31.64
N ASP A 486 -21.07 27.10 -32.41
CA ASP A 486 -22.20 26.19 -32.19
C ASP A 486 -21.78 24.74 -32.40
N GLU A 487 -22.25 23.86 -31.52
CA GLU A 487 -21.89 22.45 -31.53
C GLU A 487 -23.12 21.56 -31.27
N SER A 488 -23.47 20.71 -32.23
CA SER A 488 -24.44 19.64 -31.99
C SER A 488 -23.84 18.54 -31.12
N THR A 489 -24.54 18.15 -30.07
CA THR A 489 -24.15 17.06 -29.17
C THR A 489 -25.12 15.87 -29.27
N ALA A 490 -25.92 15.80 -30.35
CA ALA A 490 -26.90 14.73 -30.57
C ALA A 490 -26.19 13.36 -30.67
N VAL A 491 -26.64 12.40 -29.88
CA VAL A 491 -26.18 11.03 -29.88
C VAL A 491 -27.36 10.05 -29.92
N THR A 492 -27.24 8.98 -30.69
CA THR A 492 -28.19 7.87 -30.66
C THR A 492 -27.57 6.67 -29.96
N PRO A 493 -28.24 6.09 -28.94
CA PRO A 493 -27.73 4.92 -28.24
C PRO A 493 -27.51 3.74 -29.17
N PHE A 494 -26.26 3.30 -29.32
CA PHE A 494 -25.90 2.15 -30.14
C PHE A 494 -24.62 1.53 -29.61
N PHE A 495 -24.70 0.42 -28.86
CA PHE A 495 -23.63 -0.09 -28.08
C PHE A 495 -22.87 -1.25 -28.74
N TYR A 496 -23.57 -2.06 -29.55
CA TYR A 496 -22.95 -3.17 -30.29
C TYR A 496 -23.73 -3.52 -31.56
N VAL A 497 -23.04 -4.11 -32.52
CA VAL A 497 -23.62 -4.54 -33.81
C VAL A 497 -24.08 -5.99 -33.69
N LYS A 498 -25.40 -6.22 -33.80
CA LYS A 498 -25.99 -7.56 -33.64
C LYS A 498 -25.65 -8.50 -34.82
N GLU A 499 -25.42 -7.95 -35.97
CA GLU A 499 -25.07 -8.62 -37.24
C GLU A 499 -23.61 -9.06 -37.29
N SER A 500 -22.84 -8.83 -36.23
CA SER A 500 -21.45 -9.24 -36.16
C SER A 500 -21.28 -10.76 -36.29
N THR A 501 -20.49 -11.19 -37.29
CA THR A 501 -20.23 -12.60 -37.56
C THR A 501 -19.05 -13.18 -36.81
N SER A 502 -18.22 -12.31 -36.20
CA SER A 502 -17.05 -12.66 -35.41
C SER A 502 -17.12 -12.10 -33.99
N ARG A 503 -16.10 -12.32 -33.17
CA ARG A 503 -16.11 -11.85 -31.80
C ARG A 503 -16.14 -10.31 -31.72
N ALA A 504 -17.14 -9.78 -31.05
CA ALA A 504 -17.26 -8.36 -30.72
C ALA A 504 -16.72 -8.10 -29.30
N TRP A 505 -15.68 -7.28 -29.21
CA TRP A 505 -14.97 -7.00 -27.97
C TRP A 505 -15.61 -5.81 -27.22
N VAL A 506 -15.91 -6.03 -25.95
CA VAL A 506 -16.45 -5.01 -25.03
C VAL A 506 -15.31 -4.40 -24.22
N ASP A 507 -14.48 -5.25 -23.61
CA ASP A 507 -13.29 -4.84 -22.87
C ASP A 507 -12.05 -5.38 -23.56
N GLN A 508 -11.26 -4.49 -24.15
CA GLN A 508 -10.07 -4.87 -24.90
C GLN A 508 -8.87 -5.13 -24.00
N GLN A 509 -8.81 -4.57 -22.79
CA GLN A 509 -7.74 -4.85 -21.86
C GLN A 509 -7.88 -6.25 -21.25
N ASN A 510 -9.11 -6.64 -20.88
CA ASN A 510 -9.36 -7.91 -20.17
C ASN A 510 -9.92 -9.01 -21.10
N ASP A 511 -9.93 -8.76 -22.39
CA ASP A 511 -10.43 -9.73 -23.40
C ASP A 511 -11.88 -10.23 -23.13
N VAL A 512 -12.81 -9.30 -22.80
CA VAL A 512 -14.22 -9.62 -22.59
C VAL A 512 -15.01 -9.30 -23.85
N THR A 513 -15.82 -10.25 -24.30
CA THR A 513 -16.65 -10.13 -25.50
C THR A 513 -18.13 -9.97 -25.16
N VAL A 514 -18.95 -9.55 -26.14
CA VAL A 514 -20.42 -9.58 -26.06
C VAL A 514 -20.90 -10.98 -25.65
N LYS A 515 -20.28 -12.04 -26.18
CA LYS A 515 -20.62 -13.43 -25.84
C LYS A 515 -20.38 -13.75 -24.37
N ASP A 516 -19.30 -13.22 -23.78
CA ASP A 516 -19.01 -13.44 -22.35
C ASP A 516 -20.06 -12.76 -21.44
N VAL A 517 -20.56 -11.57 -21.82
CA VAL A 517 -21.64 -10.89 -21.10
C VAL A 517 -22.95 -11.70 -21.18
N LYS A 518 -23.28 -12.20 -22.36
CA LYS A 518 -24.46 -13.07 -22.59
C LYS A 518 -24.36 -14.38 -21.80
N LEU A 519 -23.17 -15.00 -21.79
CA LEU A 519 -22.89 -16.21 -21.03
C LEU A 519 -23.02 -15.98 -19.52
N ALA A 520 -22.52 -14.87 -19.00
CA ALA A 520 -22.66 -14.51 -17.59
C ALA A 520 -24.16 -14.41 -17.20
N HIS A 521 -24.97 -13.77 -18.02
CA HIS A 521 -26.42 -13.71 -17.81
C HIS A 521 -27.08 -15.11 -17.83
N GLN A 522 -26.73 -15.94 -18.82
CA GLN A 522 -27.24 -17.31 -18.96
C GLN A 522 -26.90 -18.17 -17.72
N GLU A 523 -25.76 -17.95 -17.10
CA GLU A 523 -25.30 -18.64 -15.89
C GLU A 523 -25.85 -18.02 -14.59
N GLY A 524 -26.77 -17.05 -14.68
CA GLY A 524 -27.49 -16.48 -13.54
C GLY A 524 -26.86 -15.21 -12.92
N PHE A 525 -25.77 -14.67 -13.46
CA PHE A 525 -25.18 -13.43 -13.01
C PHE A 525 -25.95 -12.22 -13.57
N ARG A 526 -26.90 -11.72 -12.79
CA ARG A 526 -27.80 -10.63 -13.22
C ARG A 526 -27.37 -9.25 -12.73
N SER A 527 -26.58 -9.18 -11.65
CA SER A 527 -26.04 -7.92 -11.14
C SER A 527 -24.81 -7.49 -11.95
N VAL A 528 -24.70 -6.21 -12.25
CA VAL A 528 -23.53 -5.63 -12.94
C VAL A 528 -22.23 -5.81 -12.14
N GLU A 529 -22.32 -5.83 -10.81
CA GLU A 529 -21.18 -6.10 -9.93
C GLU A 529 -20.72 -7.58 -10.03
N HIS A 530 -21.65 -8.52 -10.18
CA HIS A 530 -21.31 -9.92 -10.39
C HIS A 530 -20.80 -10.17 -11.81
N LEU A 531 -21.40 -9.52 -12.82
CA LEU A 531 -20.90 -9.53 -14.20
C LEU A 531 -19.42 -9.11 -14.24
N LYS A 532 -19.09 -7.98 -13.57
CA LYS A 532 -17.72 -7.46 -13.49
C LYS A 532 -16.76 -8.52 -12.93
N ARG A 533 -17.09 -9.14 -11.80
CA ARG A 533 -16.22 -10.12 -11.13
C ARG A 533 -16.09 -11.43 -11.91
N TYR A 534 -17.17 -11.88 -12.53
CA TYR A 534 -17.19 -13.13 -13.28
C TYR A 534 -16.43 -13.05 -14.60
N THR A 535 -16.57 -11.94 -15.32
CA THR A 535 -15.96 -11.75 -16.64
C THR A 535 -14.63 -11.00 -16.62
N THR A 536 -14.27 -10.36 -15.51
CA THR A 536 -13.20 -9.36 -15.36
C THR A 536 -13.44 -8.04 -16.11
N LEU A 537 -14.68 -7.78 -16.56
CA LEU A 537 -15.06 -6.54 -17.24
C LEU A 537 -14.72 -5.32 -16.37
N GLY A 538 -13.93 -4.40 -16.88
CA GLY A 538 -13.58 -3.16 -16.21
C GLY A 538 -12.75 -3.33 -14.93
N MET A 539 -11.97 -4.36 -14.85
CA MET A 539 -11.05 -4.62 -13.74
C MET A 539 -9.62 -4.10 -14.05
N ALA A 540 -8.73 -4.25 -13.08
CA ALA A 540 -7.31 -3.89 -13.14
C ALA A 540 -7.07 -2.42 -13.54
N THR A 541 -6.04 -2.15 -14.35
CA THR A 541 -5.60 -0.79 -14.68
C THR A 541 -6.60 0.03 -15.48
N ASP A 542 -7.49 -0.63 -16.24
CA ASP A 542 -8.50 0.05 -17.07
C ASP A 542 -9.65 0.63 -16.24
N GLN A 543 -10.10 -0.08 -15.20
CA GLN A 543 -11.26 0.29 -14.40
C GLN A 543 -12.54 0.54 -15.23
N GLY A 544 -12.62 -0.02 -16.43
CA GLY A 544 -13.79 0.04 -17.31
C GLY A 544 -14.05 1.39 -17.96
N LYS A 545 -13.02 2.23 -18.12
CA LYS A 545 -13.16 3.57 -18.69
C LYS A 545 -13.86 3.57 -20.05
N THR A 546 -13.51 2.65 -20.93
CA THR A 546 -14.13 2.52 -22.27
C THR A 546 -15.22 1.43 -22.33
N ALA A 547 -15.21 0.46 -21.41
CA ALA A 547 -15.98 -0.79 -21.51
C ALA A 547 -17.27 -0.82 -20.69
N ASN A 548 -17.32 -0.16 -19.53
CA ASN A 548 -18.42 -0.33 -18.56
C ASN A 548 -19.80 -0.07 -19.17
N VAL A 549 -20.02 1.08 -19.81
CA VAL A 549 -21.35 1.46 -20.33
C VAL A 549 -21.82 0.48 -21.40
N VAL A 550 -20.91 0.04 -22.30
CA VAL A 550 -21.22 -0.96 -23.33
C VAL A 550 -21.63 -2.31 -22.69
N GLY A 551 -20.86 -2.78 -21.69
CA GLY A 551 -21.20 -4.01 -20.96
C GLY A 551 -22.53 -3.95 -20.21
N LEU A 552 -22.82 -2.80 -19.58
CA LEU A 552 -24.08 -2.55 -18.86
C LEU A 552 -25.27 -2.56 -19.83
N ALA A 553 -25.16 -1.90 -20.99
CA ALA A 553 -26.19 -1.85 -22.00
C ALA A 553 -26.54 -3.24 -22.54
N ILE A 554 -25.50 -4.08 -22.81
CA ILE A 554 -25.72 -5.46 -23.25
C ILE A 554 -26.38 -6.28 -22.14
N MET A 555 -25.99 -6.15 -20.89
CA MET A 555 -26.62 -6.83 -19.76
C MET A 555 -28.08 -6.38 -19.56
N ALA A 556 -28.37 -5.08 -19.65
CA ALA A 556 -29.72 -4.55 -19.56
C ALA A 556 -30.64 -5.14 -20.66
N GLU A 557 -30.14 -5.22 -21.90
CA GLU A 557 -30.87 -5.85 -23.01
C GLU A 557 -31.13 -7.34 -22.74
N GLN A 558 -30.13 -8.11 -22.24
CA GLN A 558 -30.32 -9.53 -21.92
C GLN A 558 -31.35 -9.75 -20.79
N ARG A 559 -31.49 -8.78 -19.89
CA ARG A 559 -32.47 -8.83 -18.77
C ARG A 559 -33.86 -8.29 -19.23
N GLY A 560 -33.96 -7.65 -20.37
CA GLY A 560 -35.21 -6.97 -20.82
C GLY A 560 -35.59 -5.77 -19.96
N ILE A 561 -34.62 -5.04 -19.40
CA ILE A 561 -34.81 -3.87 -18.56
C ILE A 561 -34.02 -2.68 -19.12
N SER A 562 -34.32 -1.47 -18.62
CA SER A 562 -33.58 -0.27 -18.98
C SER A 562 -32.16 -0.25 -18.37
N ILE A 563 -31.26 0.57 -18.93
CA ILE A 563 -29.90 0.76 -18.41
C ILE A 563 -29.90 1.28 -16.95
N PRO A 564 -30.73 2.31 -16.59
CA PRO A 564 -30.82 2.76 -15.20
C PRO A 564 -31.24 1.65 -14.22
N GLU A 565 -32.20 0.78 -14.61
CA GLU A 565 -32.64 -0.35 -13.78
C GLU A 565 -31.55 -1.43 -13.63
N ALA A 566 -30.71 -1.64 -14.62
CA ALA A 566 -29.54 -2.52 -14.54
C ALA A 566 -28.52 -1.99 -13.56
N GLY A 567 -28.44 -0.67 -13.40
CA GLY A 567 -27.51 0.04 -12.54
C GLY A 567 -26.11 0.15 -13.15
N THR A 568 -25.20 0.74 -12.39
CA THR A 568 -23.79 0.86 -12.77
C THR A 568 -22.88 0.48 -11.61
N THR A 569 -21.66 0.09 -11.94
CA THR A 569 -20.60 -0.09 -10.93
C THR A 569 -20.10 1.27 -10.46
N ILE A 570 -19.74 1.38 -9.19
CA ILE A 570 -19.15 2.58 -8.60
C ILE A 570 -17.64 2.44 -8.47
N PHE A 571 -16.94 3.56 -8.57
CA PHE A 571 -15.50 3.62 -8.50
C PHE A 571 -15.01 3.82 -7.06
N ARG A 572 -13.79 3.37 -6.77
CA ARG A 572 -13.09 3.53 -5.50
C ARG A 572 -11.73 4.16 -5.72
N PRO A 573 -11.19 4.92 -4.73
CA PRO A 573 -9.84 5.43 -4.82
C PRO A 573 -8.80 4.30 -4.61
N PRO A 574 -7.69 4.31 -5.32
CA PRO A 574 -7.39 5.16 -6.48
C PRO A 574 -8.07 4.61 -7.74
N TYR A 575 -8.72 5.47 -8.52
CA TYR A 575 -9.35 5.02 -9.78
C TYR A 575 -8.34 4.84 -10.93
N THR A 576 -7.12 5.29 -10.74
CA THR A 576 -5.98 5.10 -11.66
C THR A 576 -4.80 4.53 -10.87
N PRO A 577 -3.91 3.73 -11.49
CA PRO A 577 -2.76 3.16 -10.80
C PRO A 577 -1.86 4.23 -10.17
N VAL A 578 -1.48 4.02 -8.91
CA VAL A 578 -0.51 4.83 -8.18
C VAL A 578 0.71 3.95 -7.88
N PRO A 579 1.93 4.34 -8.28
CA PRO A 579 3.12 3.54 -8.02
C PRO A 579 3.42 3.37 -6.53
N ILE A 580 3.86 2.17 -6.13
CA ILE A 580 4.24 1.87 -4.74
C ILE A 580 5.36 2.81 -4.28
N GLY A 581 6.31 3.17 -5.15
CA GLY A 581 7.37 4.12 -4.84
C GLY A 581 6.84 5.49 -4.41
N ALA A 582 5.82 6.02 -5.11
CA ALA A 582 5.19 7.28 -4.73
C ALA A 582 4.45 7.20 -3.38
N LEU A 583 3.79 6.05 -3.09
CA LEU A 583 3.16 5.82 -1.78
C LEU A 583 4.21 5.73 -0.66
N ALA A 584 5.34 5.09 -0.90
CA ALA A 584 6.45 5.01 0.05
C ALA A 584 7.10 6.39 0.26
N GLY A 585 7.32 7.15 -0.83
CA GLY A 585 8.04 8.41 -0.77
C GLY A 585 9.47 8.20 -0.26
N ARG A 586 9.87 8.95 0.76
CA ARG A 586 11.17 8.83 1.44
C ARG A 586 11.23 7.68 2.44
N ALA A 587 10.09 7.11 2.84
CA ALA A 587 10.03 6.03 3.83
C ALA A 587 10.49 4.70 3.20
N ARG A 588 11.80 4.49 3.07
CA ARG A 588 12.44 3.28 2.52
C ARG A 588 13.59 2.82 3.41
N GLY A 589 13.82 1.50 3.47
CA GLY A 589 14.87 0.92 4.30
C GLY A 589 14.75 1.38 5.76
N LYS A 590 15.79 2.01 6.30
CA LYS A 590 15.81 2.52 7.68
C LYS A 590 14.73 3.58 7.97
N ASP A 591 14.36 4.38 6.98
CA ASP A 591 13.33 5.41 7.14
C ASP A 591 11.90 4.84 7.16
N PHE A 592 11.71 3.63 6.61
CA PHE A 592 10.45 2.89 6.69
C PHE A 592 10.36 2.03 7.94
N ARG A 593 11.44 1.30 8.24
CA ARG A 593 11.54 0.41 9.39
C ARG A 593 12.81 0.75 10.17
N PRO A 594 12.75 1.81 11.02
CA PRO A 594 13.89 2.18 11.84
C PRO A 594 14.20 1.08 12.83
N TYR A 595 15.49 0.86 13.08
CA TYR A 595 15.97 -0.01 14.15
C TYR A 595 17.00 0.74 14.99
N ARG A 596 17.12 0.32 16.24
CA ARG A 596 18.03 0.89 17.23
C ARG A 596 19.11 -0.12 17.54
N LEU A 597 20.33 0.36 17.72
CA LEU A 597 21.49 -0.45 18.07
C LEU A 597 21.91 -0.14 19.49
N THR A 598 22.32 -1.18 20.23
CA THR A 598 22.90 -1.01 21.55
C THR A 598 24.35 -0.51 21.44
N PRO A 599 24.89 0.14 22.48
CA PRO A 599 26.29 0.55 22.47
C PRO A 599 27.31 -0.60 22.25
N SER A 600 26.94 -1.82 22.60
CA SER A 600 27.76 -3.01 22.41
C SER A 600 27.53 -3.75 21.10
N HIS A 601 26.69 -3.21 20.20
CA HIS A 601 26.28 -3.90 18.96
C HIS A 601 27.48 -4.29 18.08
N ALA A 602 28.40 -3.33 17.84
CA ALA A 602 29.58 -3.59 17.04
C ALA A 602 30.45 -4.74 17.63
N TRP A 603 30.64 -4.77 18.95
CA TRP A 603 31.30 -5.88 19.61
C TRP A 603 30.57 -7.21 19.40
N ALA A 604 29.24 -7.21 19.49
CA ALA A 604 28.44 -8.42 19.26
C ALA A 604 28.55 -8.92 17.81
N GLU A 605 28.58 -8.01 16.82
CA GLU A 605 28.89 -8.37 15.43
C GLU A 605 30.28 -8.99 15.27
N GLU A 606 31.30 -8.41 15.90
CA GLU A 606 32.67 -8.98 15.93
C GLU A 606 32.70 -10.40 16.50
N GLN A 607 31.82 -10.71 17.48
CA GLN A 607 31.69 -12.05 18.05
C GLN A 607 30.80 -12.99 17.19
N GLY A 608 30.31 -12.55 16.05
CA GLY A 608 29.48 -13.35 15.16
C GLY A 608 28.04 -13.58 15.67
N ALA A 609 27.52 -12.69 16.51
CA ALA A 609 26.14 -12.80 17.02
C ALA A 609 25.10 -12.84 15.91
N THR A 610 24.09 -13.67 16.12
CA THR A 610 22.83 -13.58 15.37
C THR A 610 21.90 -12.59 16.08
N PHE A 611 21.19 -11.74 15.34
CA PHE A 611 20.36 -10.69 15.91
C PHE A 611 18.86 -10.93 15.71
N VAL A 612 18.07 -10.44 16.65
CA VAL A 612 16.61 -10.42 16.63
C VAL A 612 16.09 -9.03 17.00
N GLU A 613 14.99 -8.62 16.35
CA GLU A 613 14.31 -7.38 16.71
C GLU A 613 13.42 -7.57 17.94
N VAL A 614 13.62 -6.71 18.95
CA VAL A 614 12.75 -6.63 20.12
C VAL A 614 12.29 -5.18 20.27
N GLY A 615 11.02 -4.92 19.97
CA GLY A 615 10.56 -3.56 19.69
C GLY A 615 11.30 -3.02 18.48
N MET A 616 12.01 -1.91 18.62
CA MET A 616 12.87 -1.35 17.55
C MET A 616 14.37 -1.68 17.74
N TRP A 617 14.73 -2.42 18.77
CA TRP A 617 16.12 -2.74 19.09
C TRP A 617 16.58 -4.03 18.43
N MET A 618 17.80 -3.99 17.87
CA MET A 618 18.51 -5.19 17.46
C MET A 618 19.22 -5.77 18.67
N ARG A 619 18.78 -6.93 19.14
CA ARG A 619 19.40 -7.64 20.25
C ARG A 619 20.11 -8.89 19.77
N ALA A 620 21.25 -9.22 20.38
CA ALA A 620 21.91 -10.50 20.16
C ALA A 620 20.96 -11.64 20.59
N GLN A 621 20.65 -12.54 19.65
CA GLN A 621 19.79 -13.69 19.86
C GLN A 621 20.58 -14.85 20.46
N TYR A 622 21.74 -15.14 19.90
CA TYR A 622 22.74 -16.13 20.38
C TYR A 622 24.10 -15.83 19.72
N PHE A 623 25.17 -16.43 20.28
CA PHE A 623 26.56 -16.26 19.84
C PHE A 623 27.13 -17.60 19.35
N PRO A 624 27.04 -17.96 18.04
CA PRO A 624 27.58 -19.23 17.54
C PRO A 624 29.08 -19.29 17.71
N LYS A 625 29.60 -20.49 18.02
CA LYS A 625 31.05 -20.78 18.04
C LYS A 625 31.41 -21.82 17.00
N PRO A 626 32.65 -21.81 16.49
CA PRO A 626 33.11 -22.90 15.63
C PRO A 626 32.88 -24.24 16.30
N GLY A 627 32.18 -25.17 15.63
CA GLY A 627 31.83 -26.48 16.15
C GLY A 627 30.37 -26.65 16.58
N ASP A 628 29.62 -25.55 16.81
CA ASP A 628 28.19 -25.63 17.06
C ASP A 628 27.48 -26.07 15.77
N LYS A 629 26.71 -27.16 15.79
CA LYS A 629 26.06 -27.75 14.61
C LYS A 629 24.68 -27.10 14.34
N SER A 630 24.12 -26.43 15.34
CA SER A 630 22.81 -25.80 15.27
C SER A 630 22.71 -24.62 16.26
N TRP A 631 21.76 -23.74 16.03
CA TRP A 631 21.43 -22.66 16.96
C TRP A 631 21.06 -23.20 18.37
N ARG A 632 20.46 -24.41 18.45
CA ARG A 632 20.13 -25.07 19.71
C ARG A 632 21.37 -25.41 20.48
N GLU A 633 22.39 -26.04 19.88
CA GLU A 633 23.65 -26.35 20.55
C GLU A 633 24.36 -25.10 21.08
N THR A 634 24.27 -23.98 20.32
CA THR A 634 24.76 -22.68 20.76
C THR A 634 24.07 -22.25 22.06
N VAL A 635 22.73 -22.26 22.06
CA VAL A 635 21.92 -21.84 23.22
C VAL A 635 22.13 -22.77 24.41
N ASP A 636 22.16 -24.06 24.19
CA ASP A 636 22.41 -25.04 25.27
C ASP A 636 23.80 -24.85 25.92
N ARG A 637 24.84 -24.53 25.14
CA ARG A 637 26.17 -24.15 25.62
C ARG A 637 26.14 -22.85 26.41
N GLU A 638 25.43 -21.80 25.90
CA GLU A 638 25.32 -20.53 26.62
C GLU A 638 24.64 -20.69 27.98
N VAL A 639 23.53 -21.43 28.04
CA VAL A 639 22.80 -21.72 29.27
C VAL A 639 23.70 -22.51 30.24
N SER A 640 24.30 -23.61 29.77
CA SER A 640 25.13 -24.47 30.59
C SER A 640 26.36 -23.73 31.15
N THR A 641 27.02 -22.90 30.34
CA THR A 641 28.18 -22.11 30.81
C THR A 641 27.75 -21.07 31.85
N THR A 642 26.62 -20.38 31.61
CA THR A 642 26.10 -19.39 32.57
C THR A 642 25.74 -20.06 33.91
N ARG A 643 25.07 -21.21 33.89
CA ARG A 643 24.67 -21.97 35.09
C ARG A 643 25.87 -22.49 35.88
N ASN A 644 26.94 -22.93 35.21
CA ASN A 644 28.07 -23.58 35.82
C ASN A 644 29.26 -22.62 36.10
N SER A 645 29.29 -21.46 35.46
CA SER A 645 30.37 -20.48 35.64
C SER A 645 29.83 -19.04 35.60
N VAL A 646 29.93 -18.35 34.46
CA VAL A 646 29.45 -16.98 34.29
C VAL A 646 29.10 -16.68 32.86
N GLY A 647 27.98 -15.98 32.68
CA GLY A 647 27.50 -15.45 31.38
C GLY A 647 27.23 -13.96 31.48
N ILE A 648 27.34 -13.27 30.32
CA ILE A 648 27.07 -11.84 30.20
C ILE A 648 26.02 -11.64 29.05
N CYS A 649 24.96 -10.92 29.39
CA CYS A 649 23.92 -10.56 28.41
C CYS A 649 23.72 -9.03 28.35
N ASP A 650 23.63 -8.48 27.14
CA ASP A 650 23.26 -7.08 26.96
C ASP A 650 21.74 -6.88 27.24
N VAL A 651 21.45 -6.17 28.32
CA VAL A 651 20.10 -5.78 28.75
C VAL A 651 19.87 -4.27 28.65
N THR A 652 20.71 -3.58 27.87
CA THR A 652 20.63 -2.13 27.61
C THR A 652 19.25 -1.69 27.14
N THR A 653 18.53 -2.55 26.44
CA THR A 653 17.25 -2.22 25.79
C THR A 653 16.06 -2.15 26.74
N LEU A 654 16.19 -2.64 27.97
CA LEU A 654 15.16 -2.48 29.01
C LEU A 654 14.87 -0.99 29.21
N GLY A 655 13.60 -0.62 29.33
CA GLY A 655 13.23 0.75 29.65
C GLY A 655 13.85 1.16 31.00
N LYS A 656 14.39 2.37 31.07
CA LYS A 656 14.93 2.99 32.29
C LYS A 656 14.31 4.35 32.44
N ILE A 657 13.64 4.57 33.56
CA ILE A 657 12.97 5.83 33.87
C ILE A 657 13.47 6.27 35.23
N ASP A 658 14.17 7.39 35.25
CA ASP A 658 14.54 8.07 36.48
C ASP A 658 13.33 8.85 36.98
N ILE A 659 12.95 8.63 38.25
CA ILE A 659 11.81 9.25 38.91
C ILE A 659 12.36 10.01 40.11
N GLN A 660 12.22 11.32 40.09
CA GLN A 660 12.78 12.22 41.12
C GLN A 660 11.69 13.16 41.65
N GLY A 661 11.85 13.59 42.88
CA GLY A 661 10.95 14.53 43.56
C GLY A 661 10.60 14.07 44.97
N ARG A 662 10.09 14.99 45.77
CA ARG A 662 9.72 14.70 47.18
C ARG A 662 8.63 13.65 47.26
N ASP A 663 7.71 13.63 46.27
CA ASP A 663 6.58 12.73 46.27
C ASP A 663 6.79 11.49 45.39
N ALA A 664 8.03 11.21 44.93
CA ALA A 664 8.34 10.09 44.08
C ALA A 664 7.93 8.74 44.70
N ALA A 665 8.15 8.55 46.03
CA ALA A 665 7.74 7.37 46.76
C ALA A 665 6.20 7.17 46.75
N GLU A 666 5.44 8.23 46.96
CA GLU A 666 3.99 8.21 46.94
C GLU A 666 3.45 7.97 45.51
N PHE A 667 4.05 8.61 44.51
CA PHE A 667 3.71 8.37 43.11
C PHE A 667 3.88 6.89 42.72
N LEU A 668 5.04 6.29 43.02
CA LEU A 668 5.31 4.87 42.80
C LEU A 668 4.34 3.98 43.59
N ASN A 669 3.96 4.40 44.76
CA ASN A 669 2.99 3.66 45.58
C ASN A 669 1.58 3.63 44.98
N ARG A 670 1.18 4.66 44.22
CA ARG A 670 -0.09 4.72 43.50
C ARG A 670 -0.05 4.00 42.14
N VAL A 671 1.10 3.89 41.51
CA VAL A 671 1.30 3.24 40.22
C VAL A 671 1.40 1.71 40.36
N TYR A 672 2.16 1.22 41.33
CA TYR A 672 2.39 -0.22 41.51
C TYR A 672 1.36 -0.86 42.47
N ILE A 673 1.05 -2.16 42.22
CA ILE A 673 0.17 -2.93 43.12
C ILE A 673 0.74 -3.15 44.49
N ASN A 674 2.07 -3.24 44.61
CA ASN A 674 2.79 -3.45 45.85
C ASN A 674 3.39 -2.13 46.41
N GLY A 675 3.80 -2.14 47.67
CA GLY A 675 4.22 -0.91 48.39
C GLY A 675 5.63 -0.46 48.05
N PHE A 676 5.82 0.84 47.81
CA PHE A 676 7.12 1.49 47.57
C PHE A 676 7.47 2.57 48.58
N ALA A 677 6.46 3.10 49.31
CA ALA A 677 6.68 4.19 50.27
C ALA A 677 7.79 3.90 51.34
N LYS A 678 7.93 2.62 51.70
CA LYS A 678 8.93 2.18 52.74
C LYS A 678 10.14 1.46 52.13
N LEU A 679 10.38 1.58 50.82
CA LEU A 679 11.59 1.00 50.22
C LEU A 679 12.80 1.79 50.74
N ALA A 680 13.76 1.13 51.34
CA ALA A 680 14.97 1.80 51.85
C ALA A 680 15.89 2.26 50.70
N VAL A 681 16.64 3.34 50.92
CA VAL A 681 17.74 3.75 50.03
C VAL A 681 18.73 2.59 49.87
N GLY A 682 19.24 2.38 48.69
CA GLY A 682 20.15 1.26 48.39
C GLY A 682 19.43 -0.09 48.16
N LYS A 683 18.10 -0.09 48.07
CA LYS A 683 17.30 -1.29 47.81
C LYS A 683 16.49 -1.21 46.52
N THR A 684 16.33 -2.35 45.89
CA THR A 684 15.52 -2.60 44.70
C THR A 684 14.28 -3.40 45.10
N ARG A 685 13.18 -3.20 44.40
CA ARG A 685 11.97 -4.01 44.57
C ARG A 685 11.35 -4.32 43.20
N TYR A 686 10.95 -5.56 43.02
CA TYR A 686 10.10 -5.95 41.89
C TYR A 686 8.70 -5.38 42.08
N GLY A 687 8.12 -4.86 41.03
CA GLY A 687 6.77 -4.29 41.02
C GLY A 687 6.01 -4.64 39.76
N MET A 688 4.69 -4.70 39.87
CA MET A 688 3.76 -4.89 38.77
C MET A 688 2.80 -3.71 38.69
N MET A 689 2.57 -3.23 37.47
CA MET A 689 1.57 -2.21 37.17
C MET A 689 0.33 -2.83 36.54
N LEU A 690 -0.84 -2.34 36.90
CA LEU A 690 -2.11 -2.67 36.27
C LEU A 690 -2.60 -1.51 35.41
N ARG A 691 -3.39 -1.83 34.41
CA ARG A 691 -4.31 -0.87 33.77
C ARG A 691 -5.51 -0.63 34.70
N GLU A 692 -6.31 0.38 34.42
CA GLU A 692 -7.49 0.73 35.22
C GLU A 692 -8.49 -0.44 35.30
N ASP A 693 -8.54 -1.30 34.29
CA ASP A 693 -9.41 -2.48 34.23
C ASP A 693 -8.95 -3.67 35.10
N GLY A 694 -7.82 -3.55 35.80
CA GLY A 694 -7.30 -4.58 36.68
C GLY A 694 -6.38 -5.60 35.98
N ILE A 695 -6.10 -5.40 34.68
CA ILE A 695 -5.21 -6.28 33.89
C ILE A 695 -3.77 -5.83 34.01
N ALA A 696 -2.85 -6.77 34.10
CA ALA A 696 -1.41 -6.51 34.14
C ALA A 696 -0.95 -5.72 32.90
N MET A 697 -0.26 -4.61 33.11
CA MET A 697 0.24 -3.72 32.08
C MET A 697 1.72 -4.00 31.76
N ASP A 698 2.55 -3.99 32.78
CA ASP A 698 3.98 -4.25 32.70
C ASP A 698 4.54 -4.59 34.09
N ASP A 699 5.72 -5.13 34.12
CA ASP A 699 6.45 -5.45 35.34
C ASP A 699 7.91 -5.00 35.23
N GLY A 700 8.57 -4.92 36.36
CA GLY A 700 9.98 -4.56 36.37
C GLY A 700 10.51 -4.36 37.80
N THR A 701 11.75 -3.92 37.89
CA THR A 701 12.37 -3.59 39.13
C THR A 701 12.50 -2.07 39.30
N THR A 702 12.29 -1.58 40.51
CA THR A 702 12.50 -0.17 40.82
C THR A 702 13.51 -0.07 41.99
N ALA A 703 14.60 0.62 41.74
CA ALA A 703 15.70 0.84 42.67
C ALA A 703 15.56 2.23 43.28
N ARG A 704 15.78 2.35 44.61
CA ARG A 704 15.91 3.64 45.31
C ARG A 704 17.37 3.99 45.52
N LEU A 705 17.90 4.89 44.69
CA LEU A 705 19.29 5.34 44.72
C LEU A 705 19.52 6.47 45.73
N GLY A 706 18.51 7.25 46.02
CA GLY A 706 18.57 8.37 46.98
C GLY A 706 17.21 8.60 47.66
N GLU A 707 17.15 9.53 48.59
CA GLU A 707 15.92 9.83 49.32
C GLU A 707 14.75 10.19 48.38
N THR A 708 15.03 10.93 47.30
CA THR A 708 14.06 11.42 46.36
C THR A 708 14.33 10.90 44.93
N HIS A 709 15.24 9.91 44.78
CA HIS A 709 15.65 9.42 43.44
C HIS A 709 15.42 7.91 43.30
N TYR A 710 14.64 7.53 42.35
CA TYR A 710 14.33 6.17 41.96
C TYR A 710 14.67 5.91 40.49
N VAL A 711 15.04 4.68 40.17
CA VAL A 711 15.23 4.18 38.80
C VAL A 711 14.29 3.00 38.58
N MET A 712 13.32 3.19 37.74
CA MET A 712 12.36 2.16 37.32
C MET A 712 12.86 1.48 36.05
N THR A 713 12.79 0.15 35.96
CA THR A 713 12.97 -0.61 34.74
C THR A 713 11.62 -1.11 34.23
N THR A 714 11.51 -1.27 32.90
CA THR A 714 10.34 -1.79 32.20
C THR A 714 10.78 -2.84 31.18
N THR A 715 9.85 -3.62 30.66
CA THR A 715 10.15 -4.46 29.50
C THR A 715 10.57 -3.59 28.29
N THR A 716 11.39 -4.13 27.40
CA THR A 716 11.92 -3.38 26.23
C THR A 716 10.80 -2.79 25.37
N ALA A 717 9.77 -3.59 25.08
CA ALA A 717 8.66 -3.16 24.21
C ALA A 717 7.77 -2.10 24.87
N ASN A 718 7.66 -2.11 26.21
CA ASN A 718 6.78 -1.23 26.97
C ASN A 718 7.47 0.03 27.52
N ALA A 719 8.74 0.28 27.22
CA ALA A 719 9.45 1.48 27.68
C ALA A 719 8.69 2.78 27.34
N GLY A 720 8.22 2.93 26.09
CA GLY A 720 7.42 4.07 25.66
C GLY A 720 6.00 4.08 26.22
N PRO A 721 5.21 3.01 26.11
CA PRO A 721 3.87 2.91 26.71
C PRO A 721 3.84 3.21 28.21
N VAL A 722 4.76 2.63 29.00
CA VAL A 722 4.86 2.88 30.45
C VAL A 722 5.19 4.36 30.70
N PHE A 723 6.19 4.92 30.01
CA PHE A 723 6.54 6.33 30.19
C PHE A 723 5.36 7.27 29.92
N ARG A 724 4.60 7.04 28.85
CA ARG A 724 3.38 7.81 28.54
C ARG A 724 2.32 7.64 29.61
N HIS A 725 2.13 6.45 30.14
CA HIS A 725 1.20 6.20 31.23
C HIS A 725 1.60 6.97 32.50
N LEU A 726 2.87 6.93 32.88
CA LEU A 726 3.37 7.69 34.03
C LEU A 726 3.22 9.19 33.85
N GLU A 727 3.49 9.71 32.64
CA GLU A 727 3.26 11.14 32.32
C GLU A 727 1.78 11.51 32.40
N PHE A 728 0.87 10.64 31.93
CA PHE A 728 -0.58 10.85 32.11
C PHE A 728 -0.95 10.88 33.60
N CYS A 729 -0.46 9.94 34.39
CA CYS A 729 -0.70 9.93 35.84
C CYS A 729 -0.23 11.21 36.50
N ARG A 730 1.00 11.67 36.20
CA ARG A 730 1.58 12.86 36.76
C ARG A 730 0.84 14.14 36.36
N GLN A 731 0.49 14.27 35.06
CA GLN A 731 -0.06 15.52 34.53
C GLN A 731 -1.57 15.63 34.72
N CYS A 732 -2.30 14.51 34.67
CA CYS A 732 -3.77 14.51 34.67
C CYS A 732 -4.40 13.98 35.97
N LEU A 733 -3.85 12.91 36.56
CA LEU A 733 -4.43 12.32 37.76
C LEU A 733 -3.90 12.92 39.03
N TRP A 734 -2.61 13.23 39.10
CA TRP A 734 -1.95 13.75 40.34
C TRP A 734 -1.01 14.93 40.03
N PRO A 735 -1.54 16.03 39.48
CA PRO A 735 -0.72 17.17 39.07
C PRO A 735 -0.06 17.91 40.26
N ASP A 736 -0.58 17.73 41.48
CA ASP A 736 -0.08 18.36 42.70
C ASP A 736 1.15 17.64 43.29
N LEU A 737 1.49 16.42 42.79
CA LEU A 737 2.67 15.72 43.28
C LEU A 737 3.96 16.32 42.71
N ASP A 738 4.93 16.57 43.58
CA ASP A 738 6.27 16.99 43.19
C ASP A 738 7.08 15.79 42.67
N VAL A 739 6.89 15.47 41.39
CA VAL A 739 7.51 14.33 40.70
C VAL A 739 7.98 14.72 39.31
N HIS A 740 9.20 14.34 38.98
CA HIS A 740 9.81 14.50 37.64
C HIS A 740 10.16 13.15 37.06
N LEU A 741 9.74 12.92 35.82
CA LEU A 741 9.96 11.68 35.09
C LEU A 741 10.93 11.92 33.93
N ILE A 742 12.00 11.14 33.86
CA ILE A 742 13.03 11.26 32.83
C ILE A 742 13.28 9.89 32.22
N SER A 743 13.01 9.73 30.91
CA SER A 743 13.42 8.52 30.21
C SER A 743 14.94 8.52 29.99
N THR A 744 15.63 7.59 30.63
CA THR A 744 17.08 7.44 30.56
C THR A 744 17.52 6.17 29.83
N THR A 745 16.60 5.53 29.11
CA THR A 745 16.86 4.28 28.38
C THR A 745 18.07 4.38 27.47
N ASP A 746 18.20 5.48 26.71
CA ASP A 746 19.32 5.70 25.78
C ASP A 746 20.59 6.22 26.46
N GLY A 747 20.47 6.66 27.69
CA GLY A 747 21.59 7.23 28.46
C GLY A 747 22.51 6.18 29.11
N TRP A 748 22.05 4.94 29.22
CA TRP A 748 22.74 3.89 29.97
C TRP A 748 22.87 2.60 29.18
N ALA A 749 24.10 2.11 29.02
CA ALA A 749 24.40 0.74 28.62
C ALA A 749 24.36 -0.16 29.86
N GLN A 750 23.66 -1.29 29.80
CA GLN A 750 23.46 -2.18 30.97
C GLN A 750 23.66 -3.64 30.59
N PHE A 751 24.41 -4.37 31.42
CA PHE A 751 24.73 -5.76 31.18
C PHE A 751 24.36 -6.61 32.39
N ALA A 752 23.68 -7.73 32.18
CA ALA A 752 23.44 -8.76 33.17
C ALA A 752 24.68 -9.68 33.24
N VAL A 753 25.27 -9.81 34.40
CA VAL A 753 26.38 -10.73 34.70
C VAL A 753 25.83 -11.80 35.62
N ALA A 754 25.66 -13.03 35.16
CA ALA A 754 24.96 -14.09 35.87
C ALA A 754 25.78 -15.38 35.96
N GLY A 755 25.63 -16.09 37.06
CA GLY A 755 26.30 -17.35 37.32
C GLY A 755 27.15 -17.34 38.60
N PRO A 756 27.59 -18.50 39.09
CA PRO A 756 28.29 -18.63 40.38
C PRO A 756 29.58 -17.79 40.46
N ASN A 757 30.24 -17.51 39.34
CA ASN A 757 31.48 -16.69 39.34
C ASN A 757 31.21 -15.21 39.01
N SER A 758 29.93 -14.77 38.91
CA SER A 758 29.60 -13.38 38.55
C SER A 758 30.20 -12.37 39.51
N ARG A 759 30.16 -12.60 40.83
CA ARG A 759 30.78 -11.75 41.84
C ARG A 759 32.28 -11.63 41.66
N LYS A 760 32.97 -12.77 41.45
CA LYS A 760 34.45 -12.78 41.26
C LYS A 760 34.83 -12.00 39.98
N LEU A 761 34.08 -12.12 38.94
CA LEU A 761 34.28 -11.33 37.73
C LEU A 761 34.10 -9.82 38.00
N LEU A 762 33.02 -9.44 38.67
CA LEU A 762 32.74 -8.04 38.95
C LEU A 762 33.75 -7.41 39.89
N GLN A 763 34.33 -8.15 40.84
CA GLN A 763 35.44 -7.69 41.74
C GLN A 763 36.67 -7.23 40.96
N LYS A 764 36.82 -7.57 39.68
CA LYS A 764 37.92 -7.13 38.81
C LYS A 764 37.59 -5.88 38.01
N VAL A 765 36.32 -5.50 37.92
CA VAL A 765 35.83 -4.40 37.08
C VAL A 765 35.25 -3.25 37.91
N VAL A 766 34.57 -3.57 39.01
CA VAL A 766 34.04 -2.59 39.97
C VAL A 766 35.21 -2.12 40.86
N ASP A 767 35.28 -0.81 41.07
CA ASP A 767 36.38 -0.24 41.89
C ASP A 767 36.25 -0.67 43.37
N PRO A 768 37.37 -0.79 44.09
CA PRO A 768 37.43 -1.43 45.43
C PRO A 768 36.59 -0.76 46.52
N GLU A 769 36.17 0.47 46.32
CA GLU A 769 35.34 1.22 47.27
C GLU A 769 33.93 0.59 47.44
N THR A 770 33.52 -0.26 46.51
CA THR A 770 32.24 -0.96 46.57
C THR A 770 32.44 -2.38 47.10
N ASP A 771 31.98 -2.66 48.33
CA ASP A 771 31.97 -4.01 48.86
C ASP A 771 30.88 -4.87 48.20
N LEU A 772 31.27 -5.88 47.40
CA LEU A 772 30.41 -6.83 46.73
C LEU A 772 30.09 -8.07 47.55
N SER A 773 30.50 -8.16 48.83
CA SER A 773 30.14 -9.26 49.72
C SER A 773 28.63 -9.34 49.96
N ASN A 774 28.16 -10.45 50.57
CA ASN A 774 26.72 -10.55 50.91
C ASN A 774 26.30 -9.55 51.96
N GLU A 775 27.19 -9.14 52.82
CA GLU A 775 27.01 -8.14 53.86
C GLU A 775 26.96 -6.73 53.27
N GLY A 776 27.91 -6.39 52.40
CA GLY A 776 28.01 -5.07 51.76
C GLY A 776 26.99 -4.84 50.66
N PHE A 777 26.73 -5.85 49.84
CA PHE A 777 25.81 -5.78 48.70
C PHE A 777 24.84 -6.99 48.64
N PRO A 778 23.87 -7.07 49.59
CA PRO A 778 22.97 -8.20 49.70
C PRO A 778 21.99 -8.29 48.50
N PHE A 779 21.32 -9.45 48.35
CA PHE A 779 20.28 -9.59 47.35
C PHE A 779 19.27 -8.46 47.37
N MET A 780 18.90 -7.93 46.21
CA MET A 780 18.08 -6.72 45.98
C MET A 780 18.78 -5.42 46.45
N ALA A 781 20.09 -5.37 46.59
CA ALA A 781 20.82 -4.11 46.77
C ALA A 781 20.99 -3.35 45.44
N CYS A 782 21.10 -2.03 45.53
CA CYS A 782 21.48 -1.17 44.41
C CYS A 782 22.36 0.00 44.90
N SER A 783 23.24 0.47 44.04
CA SER A 783 24.11 1.62 44.36
C SER A 783 24.62 2.30 43.11
N GLU A 784 24.93 3.58 43.21
CA GLU A 784 25.88 4.22 42.30
C GLU A 784 27.28 3.75 42.67
N ILE A 785 28.09 3.47 41.68
CA ILE A 785 29.42 2.89 41.81
C ILE A 785 30.38 3.56 40.84
N THR A 786 31.69 3.23 40.99
CA THR A 786 32.66 3.46 39.92
C THR A 786 33.21 2.13 39.40
N VAL A 787 33.65 2.12 38.16
CA VAL A 787 34.19 0.95 37.45
C VAL A 787 35.42 1.32 36.65
N CYS A 788 36.33 0.36 36.47
CA CYS A 788 37.54 0.51 35.63
C CYS A 788 38.37 1.78 35.96
N GLY A 789 38.52 2.11 37.20
CA GLY A 789 39.36 3.23 37.67
C GLY A 789 38.66 4.61 37.60
N GLY A 790 37.39 4.68 37.99
CA GLY A 790 36.69 5.92 38.22
C GLY A 790 35.56 6.26 37.23
N THR A 791 35.22 5.36 36.29
CA THR A 791 34.06 5.58 35.42
C THR A 791 32.78 5.40 36.22
N PRO A 792 31.88 6.43 36.29
CA PRO A 792 30.64 6.32 37.03
C PRO A 792 29.74 5.24 36.46
N GLY A 793 29.07 4.49 37.31
CA GLY A 793 28.16 3.42 36.97
C GLY A 793 27.06 3.22 38.01
N ARG A 794 26.17 2.29 37.71
CA ARG A 794 25.09 1.83 38.60
C ARG A 794 25.17 0.30 38.70
N LEU A 795 24.96 -0.23 39.88
CA LEU A 795 24.95 -1.67 40.11
C LEU A 795 23.67 -2.08 40.84
N PHE A 796 23.07 -3.18 40.33
CA PHE A 796 21.86 -3.76 40.89
C PHE A 796 22.10 -5.25 41.11
N ARG A 797 21.87 -5.77 42.32
CA ARG A 797 21.92 -7.22 42.57
C ARG A 797 20.54 -7.83 42.40
N ILE A 798 20.21 -8.10 41.17
CA ILE A 798 18.94 -8.67 40.71
C ILE A 798 19.21 -9.80 39.71
N SER A 799 18.26 -10.73 39.57
CA SER A 799 18.47 -11.90 38.71
C SER A 799 17.18 -12.25 37.95
N PHE A 800 17.26 -12.26 36.62
CA PHE A 800 16.21 -12.81 35.75
C PHE A 800 16.49 -14.27 35.35
N SER A 801 17.76 -14.68 35.36
CA SER A 801 18.21 -16.05 35.05
C SER A 801 17.99 -17.06 36.20
N GLY A 802 17.78 -16.59 37.44
CA GLY A 802 17.68 -17.43 38.62
C GLY A 802 19.02 -17.84 39.23
N GLU A 803 20.15 -17.31 38.74
CA GLU A 803 21.50 -17.50 39.34
C GLU A 803 21.88 -16.29 40.17
N LEU A 804 23.03 -16.39 40.92
CA LEU A 804 23.70 -15.20 41.43
C LEU A 804 23.94 -14.26 40.24
N ALA A 805 23.34 -13.08 40.28
CA ALA A 805 23.43 -12.16 39.15
C ALA A 805 23.43 -10.70 39.61
N TYR A 806 24.01 -9.89 38.76
CA TYR A 806 24.09 -8.45 38.89
C TYR A 806 23.77 -7.81 37.55
N GLU A 807 23.18 -6.64 37.59
CA GLU A 807 23.06 -5.76 36.40
C GLU A 807 23.96 -4.55 36.64
N ILE A 808 24.97 -4.40 35.77
CA ILE A 808 25.94 -3.30 35.83
C ILE A 808 25.65 -2.35 34.67
N ALA A 809 25.56 -1.04 34.97
CA ALA A 809 25.28 -0.02 33.97
C ALA A 809 26.33 1.09 34.00
N VAL A 810 26.66 1.60 32.81
CA VAL A 810 27.50 2.81 32.63
C VAL A 810 26.81 3.77 31.66
N PRO A 811 27.17 5.07 31.62
CA PRO A 811 26.72 5.95 30.56
C PRO A 811 26.94 5.32 29.17
N ALA A 812 25.97 5.43 28.29
CA ALA A 812 25.90 4.68 27.02
C ALA A 812 27.19 4.73 26.19
N ARG A 813 27.91 5.90 26.20
CA ARG A 813 29.19 6.07 25.49
C ARG A 813 30.31 5.11 25.94
N TYR A 814 30.19 4.50 27.10
CA TYR A 814 31.17 3.55 27.64
C TYR A 814 30.73 2.08 27.49
N GLY A 815 29.56 1.82 26.88
CA GLY A 815 28.99 0.47 26.78
C GLY A 815 29.86 -0.53 26.02
N ASP A 816 30.45 -0.15 24.89
CA ASP A 816 31.36 -1.01 24.14
C ASP A 816 32.65 -1.34 24.98
N ALA A 817 33.19 -0.32 25.63
CA ALA A 817 34.36 -0.51 26.49
C ALA A 817 34.06 -1.42 27.71
N LEU A 818 32.88 -1.26 28.32
CA LEU A 818 32.49 -2.08 29.47
C LEU A 818 32.31 -3.56 29.10
N ILE A 819 31.63 -3.87 27.99
CA ILE A 819 31.44 -5.28 27.60
C ILE A 819 32.78 -5.94 27.31
N ARG A 820 33.72 -5.24 26.66
CA ARG A 820 35.06 -5.74 26.38
C ARG A 820 35.84 -5.97 27.68
N ALA A 821 35.75 -5.06 28.67
CA ALA A 821 36.38 -5.20 29.99
C ALA A 821 35.79 -6.39 30.77
N LEU A 822 34.47 -6.54 30.77
CA LEU A 822 33.77 -7.66 31.41
C LEU A 822 34.16 -9.01 30.80
N MET A 823 34.22 -9.10 29.49
CA MET A 823 34.62 -10.32 28.79
C MET A 823 36.08 -10.68 29.10
N LYS A 824 36.99 -9.70 29.07
CA LYS A 824 38.40 -9.88 29.43
C LYS A 824 38.57 -10.31 30.88
N ALA A 825 37.88 -9.67 31.82
CA ALA A 825 37.93 -10.02 33.24
C ALA A 825 37.37 -11.42 33.52
N GLY A 826 36.48 -11.91 32.67
CA GLY A 826 35.87 -13.23 32.80
C GLY A 826 36.60 -14.38 32.12
N GLU A 827 37.66 -14.12 31.34
CA GLU A 827 38.39 -15.17 30.60
C GLU A 827 38.85 -16.35 31.50
N GLU A 828 39.42 -16.07 32.66
CA GLU A 828 39.85 -17.11 33.60
C GLU A 828 38.72 -17.96 34.18
N PHE A 829 37.47 -17.46 34.13
CA PHE A 829 36.27 -18.18 34.56
C PHE A 829 35.57 -18.88 33.39
N GLY A 830 36.12 -18.79 32.18
CA GLY A 830 35.47 -19.33 30.96
C GLY A 830 34.16 -18.63 30.65
N VAL A 831 34.12 -17.31 30.76
CA VAL A 831 32.93 -16.48 30.51
C VAL A 831 32.33 -16.70 29.11
N THR A 832 31.02 -16.70 29.04
CA THR A 832 30.29 -16.69 27.72
C THR A 832 29.41 -15.45 27.58
N ALA A 833 29.40 -14.85 26.41
CA ALA A 833 28.28 -14.02 26.04
C ALA A 833 27.06 -14.92 25.77
N TYR A 834 25.87 -14.47 26.16
CA TYR A 834 24.62 -15.16 25.86
C TYR A 834 23.54 -14.22 25.37
N GLY A 835 22.72 -14.75 24.48
CA GLY A 835 21.67 -13.96 23.84
C GLY A 835 20.30 -14.11 24.47
N THR A 836 19.30 -13.54 23.77
CA THR A 836 17.90 -13.56 24.22
C THR A 836 17.31 -14.96 24.30
N GLU A 837 17.79 -15.92 23.48
CA GLU A 837 17.33 -17.31 23.53
C GLU A 837 17.74 -18.00 24.81
N ALA A 838 19.02 -17.91 25.17
CA ALA A 838 19.51 -18.49 26.43
C ALA A 838 18.88 -17.80 27.64
N LEU A 839 18.71 -16.49 27.60
CA LEU A 839 17.94 -15.75 28.61
C LEU A 839 16.53 -16.28 28.75
N GLY A 840 15.86 -16.53 27.60
CA GLY A 840 14.53 -17.12 27.53
C GLY A 840 14.44 -18.52 28.17
N VAL A 841 15.41 -19.39 27.92
CA VAL A 841 15.49 -20.71 28.56
C VAL A 841 15.62 -20.57 30.07
N MET A 842 16.57 -19.77 30.53
CA MET A 842 16.87 -19.63 31.97
C MET A 842 15.71 -19.00 32.76
N ARG A 843 14.97 -18.02 32.18
CA ARG A 843 13.80 -17.45 32.86
C ARG A 843 12.63 -18.44 32.96
N ILE A 844 12.45 -19.33 31.92
CA ILE A 844 11.44 -20.39 31.97
C ILE A 844 11.83 -21.41 33.05
N GLU A 845 13.09 -21.82 33.12
CA GLU A 845 13.59 -22.70 34.18
C GLU A 845 13.32 -22.13 35.60
N LYS A 846 13.41 -20.80 35.76
CA LYS A 846 13.13 -20.12 37.04
C LYS A 846 11.65 -19.86 37.26
N GLY A 847 10.83 -19.89 36.21
CA GLY A 847 9.39 -19.60 36.27
C GLY A 847 9.03 -18.13 36.25
N HIS A 848 9.91 -17.28 35.72
CA HIS A 848 9.62 -15.86 35.56
C HIS A 848 8.70 -15.61 34.37
N ALA A 849 7.59 -14.92 34.60
CA ALA A 849 6.69 -14.45 33.57
C ALA A 849 7.40 -13.45 32.65
N ALA A 850 7.03 -13.43 31.37
CA ALA A 850 7.52 -12.50 30.38
C ALA A 850 6.39 -12.17 29.38
N GLY A 851 6.68 -11.53 28.27
CA GLY A 851 5.68 -11.01 27.32
C GLY A 851 4.57 -11.99 26.90
N ALA A 852 4.88 -13.30 26.74
CA ALA A 852 3.88 -14.32 26.41
C ALA A 852 2.87 -14.59 27.56
N GLU A 853 3.27 -14.35 28.79
CA GLU A 853 2.45 -14.46 29.99
C GLU A 853 1.67 -13.15 30.29
N LEU A 854 2.00 -12.05 29.57
CA LEU A 854 1.37 -10.73 29.70
C LEU A 854 0.69 -10.31 28.39
N PRO A 855 -0.29 -11.09 27.88
CA PRO A 855 -0.91 -10.83 26.57
C PRO A 855 -1.96 -9.71 26.57
N GLY A 856 -2.12 -8.98 27.67
CA GLY A 856 -3.11 -7.91 27.85
C GLY A 856 -4.47 -8.39 28.37
N THR A 857 -4.58 -9.63 28.80
CA THR A 857 -5.79 -10.23 29.41
C THR A 857 -5.53 -10.88 30.77
N THR A 858 -4.29 -10.88 31.23
CA THR A 858 -3.81 -11.60 32.42
C THR A 858 -3.89 -10.70 33.66
N THR A 859 -4.37 -11.23 34.75
CA THR A 859 -4.41 -10.55 36.05
C THR A 859 -3.20 -10.92 36.91
N ALA A 860 -2.96 -10.17 37.98
CA ALA A 860 -1.97 -10.53 39.01
C ALA A 860 -2.27 -11.90 39.64
N GLN A 861 -3.57 -12.23 39.77
CA GLN A 861 -4.03 -13.50 40.31
C GLN A 861 -3.67 -14.68 39.38
N ASP A 862 -3.87 -14.52 38.07
CA ASP A 862 -3.53 -15.55 37.09
C ASP A 862 -2.05 -15.87 37.07
N LEU A 863 -1.19 -14.84 37.29
CA LEU A 863 0.25 -14.98 37.38
C LEU A 863 0.76 -15.57 38.71
N GLY A 864 -0.14 -15.88 39.65
CA GLY A 864 0.23 -16.32 40.99
C GLY A 864 0.76 -15.18 41.87
N MET A 865 0.61 -13.93 41.46
CA MET A 865 1.10 -12.73 42.14
C MET A 865 0.01 -11.95 42.90
N GLY A 866 -1.20 -12.53 43.03
CA GLY A 866 -2.32 -11.90 43.74
C GLY A 866 -2.02 -11.47 45.16
N GLY A 867 -1.11 -12.20 45.87
CA GLY A 867 -0.61 -11.84 47.21
C GLY A 867 0.23 -10.55 47.25
N MET A 868 0.70 -10.04 46.10
CA MET A 868 1.43 -8.77 46.02
C MET A 868 0.48 -7.58 46.01
N VAL A 869 -0.80 -7.74 45.64
CA VAL A 869 -1.79 -6.66 45.63
C VAL A 869 -2.01 -6.17 47.05
N SER A 870 -1.57 -4.94 47.33
CA SER A 870 -1.66 -4.38 48.65
C SER A 870 -3.09 -4.00 48.98
N LYS A 871 -3.64 -4.54 50.07
CA LYS A 871 -4.92 -4.15 50.65
C LYS A 871 -4.83 -2.90 51.53
N LYS A 872 -3.64 -2.31 51.71
CA LYS A 872 -3.39 -1.20 52.62
C LYS A 872 -3.21 0.14 51.92
N LYS A 873 -3.32 0.17 50.59
CA LYS A 873 -3.17 1.37 49.81
C LYS A 873 -4.03 1.27 48.56
N ASP A 874 -4.41 2.42 48.03
CA ASP A 874 -5.03 2.52 46.72
C ASP A 874 -3.96 2.59 45.60
N CYS A 875 -4.26 2.03 44.44
CA CYS A 875 -3.41 2.11 43.28
C CYS A 875 -4.24 1.94 42.01
N ILE A 876 -3.67 2.29 40.86
CA ILE A 876 -4.32 2.10 39.56
C ILE A 876 -4.68 0.63 39.37
N GLY A 877 -5.94 0.39 38.93
CA GLY A 877 -6.47 -0.94 38.64
C GLY A 877 -6.95 -1.73 39.85
N ASN A 878 -6.68 -1.29 41.08
CA ASN A 878 -7.05 -2.03 42.30
C ASN A 878 -8.55 -2.29 42.37
N THR A 879 -9.38 -1.26 42.24
CA THR A 879 -10.84 -1.37 42.34
C THR A 879 -11.43 -2.33 41.29
N LEU A 880 -11.03 -2.20 40.03
CA LEU A 880 -11.57 -3.06 38.98
C LEU A 880 -10.94 -4.45 38.94
N SER A 881 -9.78 -4.66 39.58
CA SER A 881 -9.21 -6.01 39.77
C SER A 881 -10.06 -6.90 40.68
N GLU A 882 -10.92 -6.30 41.54
CA GLU A 882 -11.81 -7.04 42.42
C GLU A 882 -13.10 -7.53 41.78
N ARG A 883 -13.33 -7.27 40.50
CA ARG A 883 -14.52 -7.78 39.79
C ARG A 883 -14.60 -9.30 39.87
N PRO A 884 -15.81 -9.86 40.07
CA PRO A 884 -16.01 -11.32 40.21
C PRO A 884 -15.44 -12.12 39.05
N GLU A 885 -15.56 -11.62 37.81
CA GLU A 885 -15.06 -12.32 36.61
C GLU A 885 -13.54 -12.43 36.57
N LEU A 886 -12.81 -11.51 37.23
CA LEU A 886 -11.35 -11.56 37.32
C LEU A 886 -10.84 -12.39 38.51
N ASN A 887 -11.74 -12.71 39.46
CA ASN A 887 -11.41 -13.43 40.70
C ASN A 887 -12.13 -14.79 40.80
N ARG A 888 -12.45 -15.41 39.70
CA ARG A 888 -13.15 -16.70 39.68
C ARG A 888 -12.30 -17.80 40.35
N GLU A 889 -12.96 -18.66 41.10
CA GLU A 889 -12.32 -19.85 41.73
C GLU A 889 -11.76 -20.81 40.67
N ASP A 890 -12.50 -20.98 39.54
CA ASP A 890 -12.07 -21.77 38.39
C ASP A 890 -11.15 -21.02 37.42
N GLY A 891 -10.63 -19.82 37.78
CA GLY A 891 -9.77 -18.97 36.96
C GLY A 891 -8.47 -19.66 36.56
N LEU A 892 -7.89 -19.11 35.51
CA LEU A 892 -6.59 -19.54 35.00
C LEU A 892 -5.47 -19.30 36.02
N ARG A 893 -4.47 -20.17 36.06
CA ARG A 893 -3.28 -19.97 36.90
C ARG A 893 -2.05 -20.40 36.11
N LEU A 894 -1.00 -19.58 36.22
CA LEU A 894 0.31 -19.89 35.64
C LEU A 894 0.95 -21.07 36.37
N VAL A 895 1.27 -22.11 35.63
CA VAL A 895 1.94 -23.31 36.11
C VAL A 895 3.02 -23.77 35.13
N GLY A 896 3.85 -24.71 35.56
CA GLY A 896 4.81 -25.39 34.70
C GLY A 896 4.21 -26.65 34.06
N PHE A 897 4.75 -27.04 32.93
CA PHE A 897 4.43 -28.29 32.24
C PHE A 897 5.68 -29.01 31.81
N ARG A 898 5.68 -30.33 31.94
CA ARG A 898 6.70 -31.19 31.41
C ARG A 898 6.07 -32.38 30.69
N PRO A 899 6.61 -32.84 29.56
CA PRO A 899 6.04 -33.98 28.85
C PRO A 899 6.21 -35.24 29.71
N VAL A 900 5.21 -36.15 29.72
CA VAL A 900 5.31 -37.43 30.42
C VAL A 900 6.40 -38.27 29.77
N ASP A 901 6.39 -38.37 28.45
CA ASP A 901 7.54 -38.89 27.69
C ASP A 901 8.60 -37.78 27.49
N ARG A 902 9.69 -37.85 28.19
CA ARG A 902 10.78 -36.85 28.19
C ARG A 902 11.42 -36.63 26.84
N GLY A 903 11.30 -37.56 25.90
CA GLY A 903 11.80 -37.40 24.54
C GLY A 903 10.96 -36.45 23.66
N GLN A 904 9.75 -36.14 24.10
CA GLN A 904 8.84 -35.28 23.35
C GLN A 904 9.16 -33.80 23.53
N GLN A 905 8.99 -33.02 22.44
CA GLN A 905 9.17 -31.58 22.44
C GLN A 905 7.84 -30.86 22.61
N LEU A 906 7.81 -29.87 23.47
CA LEU A 906 6.68 -28.97 23.66
C LEU A 906 6.71 -27.80 22.65
N LYS A 907 5.53 -27.20 22.42
CA LYS A 907 5.40 -25.98 21.59
C LYS A 907 4.43 -25.00 22.21
N ALA A 908 4.75 -23.73 22.19
CA ALA A 908 3.85 -22.68 22.61
C ALA A 908 2.58 -22.64 21.74
N GLY A 909 1.45 -22.25 22.34
CA GLY A 909 0.16 -22.19 21.68
C GLY A 909 -0.61 -23.51 21.64
N TRP A 910 -0.10 -24.62 22.22
CA TRP A 910 -0.88 -25.84 22.39
C TRP A 910 -1.90 -25.67 23.53
N HIS A 911 -3.09 -26.23 23.35
CA HIS A 911 -4.19 -26.16 24.31
C HIS A 911 -4.21 -27.35 25.24
N PHE A 912 -4.76 -27.16 26.42
CA PHE A 912 -4.85 -28.22 27.43
C PHE A 912 -6.27 -28.79 27.52
N LEU A 913 -6.37 -30.08 27.48
CA LEU A 913 -7.62 -30.84 27.61
C LEU A 913 -7.48 -31.87 28.72
N PRO A 914 -8.60 -32.18 29.45
CA PRO A 914 -8.64 -33.33 30.37
C PRO A 914 -8.30 -34.64 29.66
N LYS A 915 -7.73 -35.57 30.38
CA LYS A 915 -7.45 -36.91 29.85
C LYS A 915 -8.72 -37.58 29.36
N GLY A 916 -8.73 -38.05 28.09
CA GLY A 916 -9.87 -38.71 27.46
C GLY A 916 -10.97 -37.81 26.94
N ALA A 917 -10.90 -36.48 27.11
CA ALA A 917 -11.88 -35.55 26.58
C ALA A 917 -11.74 -35.40 25.05
N PRO A 918 -12.80 -35.10 24.30
CA PRO A 918 -12.71 -34.73 22.88
C PRO A 918 -11.88 -33.49 22.67
N ALA A 919 -11.21 -33.41 21.50
CA ALA A 919 -10.39 -32.23 21.14
C ALA A 919 -11.30 -31.13 20.55
N ASP A 920 -12.05 -30.45 21.37
CA ASP A 920 -12.94 -29.35 21.03
C ASP A 920 -12.86 -28.21 22.04
N MET A 921 -13.40 -27.05 21.67
CA MET A 921 -13.37 -25.82 22.48
C MET A 921 -14.14 -25.93 23.82
N THR A 922 -15.08 -26.84 23.93
CA THR A 922 -15.89 -27.02 25.15
C THR A 922 -15.05 -27.57 26.30
N HIS A 923 -14.05 -28.37 25.95
CA HIS A 923 -13.16 -29.04 26.92
C HIS A 923 -11.83 -28.31 27.09
N ASP A 924 -11.65 -27.13 26.45
CA ASP A 924 -10.42 -26.32 26.58
C ASP A 924 -10.31 -25.75 27.99
N GLU A 925 -9.18 -26.06 28.64
CA GLU A 925 -8.86 -25.63 30.01
C GLU A 925 -7.76 -24.58 30.06
N GLY A 926 -7.11 -24.28 28.93
CA GLY A 926 -6.02 -23.31 28.88
C GLY A 926 -4.99 -23.59 27.79
N TRP A 927 -3.89 -22.89 27.82
CA TRP A 927 -2.85 -22.97 26.77
C TRP A 927 -1.43 -22.79 27.29
N MET A 928 -0.48 -23.33 26.51
CA MET A 928 0.97 -23.20 26.76
C MET A 928 1.48 -21.88 26.20
N THR A 929 2.11 -21.06 27.03
CA THR A 929 2.60 -19.71 26.67
C THR A 929 4.04 -19.72 26.21
N SER A 930 4.93 -20.32 26.99
CA SER A 930 6.37 -20.34 26.73
C SER A 930 6.92 -21.73 26.87
N VAL A 931 7.88 -22.09 26.02
CA VAL A 931 8.53 -23.41 26.04
C VAL A 931 10.02 -23.26 25.79
N ALA A 932 10.79 -24.18 26.41
CA ALA A 932 12.20 -24.30 26.14
C ALA A 932 12.63 -25.78 26.30
N PHE A 933 13.69 -26.16 25.63
CA PHE A 933 14.47 -27.30 26.05
C PHE A 933 15.44 -26.83 27.14
N SER A 934 15.40 -27.48 28.30
CA SER A 934 16.34 -27.17 29.39
C SER A 934 17.55 -28.08 29.30
N PRO A 935 18.75 -27.56 29.01
CA PRO A 935 19.97 -28.38 29.05
C PRO A 935 20.30 -28.84 30.47
N SER A 936 19.84 -28.10 31.49
CA SER A 936 20.02 -28.47 32.91
C SER A 936 19.18 -29.66 33.33
N LEU A 937 17.98 -29.83 32.72
CA LEU A 937 17.04 -30.91 33.04
C LEU A 937 17.04 -32.05 32.00
N GLY A 938 17.62 -31.80 30.82
CA GLY A 938 17.71 -32.74 29.70
C GLY A 938 16.38 -33.03 28.97
N HIS A 939 15.38 -32.19 29.15
CA HIS A 939 14.08 -32.32 28.46
C HIS A 939 13.36 -30.97 28.23
N SER A 940 12.29 -30.98 27.40
CA SER A 940 11.42 -29.82 27.21
C SER A 940 10.67 -29.49 28.49
N ILE A 941 10.54 -28.17 28.74
CA ILE A 941 9.71 -27.57 29.80
C ILE A 941 8.84 -26.46 29.21
N GLY A 942 7.71 -26.17 29.83
CA GLY A 942 6.84 -25.09 29.39
C GLY A 942 6.17 -24.39 30.56
N LEU A 943 5.84 -23.12 30.34
CA LEU A 943 4.91 -22.35 31.17
C LEU A 943 3.58 -22.25 30.44
N GLY A 944 2.47 -22.17 31.17
CA GLY A 944 1.15 -22.00 30.58
C GLY A 944 0.09 -21.71 31.62
N PHE A 945 -1.04 -21.28 31.14
CA PHE A 945 -2.23 -21.03 31.96
C PHE A 945 -3.20 -22.21 31.85
N ILE A 946 -3.66 -22.71 32.99
CA ILE A 946 -4.71 -23.73 33.05
C ILE A 946 -5.69 -23.41 34.17
N LYS A 947 -6.97 -23.75 34.00
CA LYS A 947 -8.01 -23.59 35.01
C LYS A 947 -7.62 -24.33 36.30
N ARG A 948 -7.68 -23.59 37.43
CA ARG A 948 -7.33 -24.11 38.76
C ARG A 948 -5.89 -24.71 38.85
N GLY A 949 -4.98 -24.24 38.02
CA GLY A 949 -3.66 -24.88 37.84
C GLY A 949 -2.92 -25.10 39.15
N GLY A 950 -2.97 -24.18 40.12
CA GLY A 950 -2.30 -24.28 41.42
C GLY A 950 -2.77 -25.46 42.28
N GLU A 951 -3.99 -25.92 42.09
CA GLU A 951 -4.60 -27.04 42.83
C GLU A 951 -4.35 -28.41 42.18
N ARG A 952 -3.79 -28.41 40.94
CA ARG A 952 -3.69 -29.61 40.09
C ARG A 952 -2.26 -30.12 39.89
N MET A 953 -1.36 -29.80 40.81
CA MET A 953 0.02 -30.23 40.71
C MET A 953 0.13 -31.76 40.67
N GLY A 954 0.89 -32.29 39.71
CA GLY A 954 1.04 -33.74 39.48
C GLY A 954 -0.05 -34.36 38.60
N GLU A 955 -1.07 -33.60 38.20
CA GLU A 955 -2.13 -34.10 37.27
C GLU A 955 -1.54 -34.20 35.84
N ILE A 956 -1.96 -35.23 35.11
CA ILE A 956 -1.62 -35.45 33.72
C ILE A 956 -2.79 -34.96 32.87
N VAL A 957 -2.53 -34.01 31.99
CA VAL A 957 -3.46 -33.49 31.01
C VAL A 957 -2.91 -33.70 29.59
N ARG A 958 -3.75 -33.49 28.59
CA ARG A 958 -3.31 -33.58 27.18
C ARG A 958 -2.98 -32.19 26.66
N ALA A 959 -1.83 -32.04 26.02
CA ALA A 959 -1.45 -30.87 25.24
C ALA A 959 -1.71 -31.17 23.77
N VAL A 960 -2.64 -30.45 23.16
CA VAL A 960 -3.14 -30.74 21.82
C VAL A 960 -2.96 -29.58 20.87
N SER A 961 -2.72 -29.90 19.59
CA SER A 961 -2.74 -28.95 18.48
C SER A 961 -3.40 -29.61 17.26
N PRO A 962 -4.70 -29.44 17.04
CA PRO A 962 -5.39 -30.00 15.88
C PRO A 962 -4.80 -29.58 14.54
N ALA A 963 -4.31 -28.34 14.46
CA ALA A 963 -3.69 -27.78 13.25
C ALA A 963 -2.40 -28.52 12.82
N THR A 964 -1.68 -29.10 13.76
CA THR A 964 -0.43 -29.86 13.51
C THR A 964 -0.56 -31.33 13.83
N ASN A 965 -1.77 -31.81 14.16
CA ASN A 965 -2.09 -33.19 14.53
C ASN A 965 -1.22 -33.73 15.68
N VAL A 966 -1.07 -32.90 16.73
CA VAL A 966 -0.32 -33.24 17.93
C VAL A 966 -1.28 -33.49 19.08
N ASP A 967 -1.02 -34.52 19.85
CA ASP A 967 -1.74 -34.90 21.04
C ASP A 967 -0.80 -35.69 21.96
N ILE A 968 -0.34 -35.04 23.03
CA ILE A 968 0.64 -35.62 23.95
C ILE A 968 0.22 -35.43 25.41
N GLU A 969 0.63 -36.34 26.30
CA GLU A 969 0.42 -36.18 27.73
C GLU A 969 1.50 -35.31 28.37
N VAL A 970 1.05 -34.34 29.17
CA VAL A 970 1.92 -33.45 29.96
C VAL A 970 1.49 -33.46 31.43
N GLU A 971 2.45 -33.33 32.31
CA GLU A 971 2.24 -33.26 33.77
C GLU A 971 2.27 -31.79 34.19
N ILE A 972 1.28 -31.37 34.96
CA ILE A 972 1.25 -30.05 35.62
C ILE A 972 2.23 -30.03 36.78
N VAL A 973 3.18 -29.10 36.79
CA VAL A 973 4.20 -28.98 37.80
C VAL A 973 4.35 -27.54 38.28
N SER A 974 5.12 -27.32 39.32
CA SER A 974 5.50 -25.95 39.71
C SER A 974 6.15 -25.20 38.55
N PRO A 975 5.84 -23.91 38.35
CA PRO A 975 6.51 -23.10 37.33
C PRO A 975 8.01 -22.91 37.62
N HIS A 976 8.46 -23.16 38.82
CA HIS A 976 9.85 -23.06 39.26
C HIS A 976 10.58 -24.38 39.10
N PHE A 977 11.15 -24.67 37.94
CA PHE A 977 11.81 -25.93 37.61
C PHE A 977 13.18 -26.05 38.25
N ILE A 978 13.89 -24.93 38.44
CA ILE A 978 15.22 -24.86 39.03
C ILE A 978 15.22 -23.89 40.20
N ASP A 979 15.82 -24.31 41.32
CA ASP A 979 16.03 -23.50 42.54
C ASP A 979 14.71 -22.82 43.01
N PRO A 980 13.65 -23.58 43.34
CA PRO A 980 12.37 -23.00 43.72
C PRO A 980 12.44 -22.05 44.91
N GLU A 981 13.30 -22.32 45.88
CA GLU A 981 13.51 -21.49 47.09
C GLU A 981 14.38 -20.25 46.85
N GLY A 982 15.02 -20.14 45.68
CA GLY A 982 15.86 -19.00 45.33
C GLY A 982 17.16 -18.91 46.20
N GLU A 983 17.75 -20.04 46.55
CA GLU A 983 19.00 -20.10 47.30
C GLU A 983 20.15 -19.55 46.46
N ARG A 984 20.22 -19.91 45.17
CA ARG A 984 21.28 -19.45 44.25
C ARG A 984 21.30 -17.91 44.10
N LEU A 985 20.20 -17.22 44.31
CA LEU A 985 20.13 -15.76 44.23
C LEU A 985 20.82 -15.07 45.42
N ARG A 986 20.95 -15.78 46.55
CA ARG A 986 21.36 -15.23 47.86
C ARG A 986 22.77 -15.60 48.28
N VAL A 987 23.45 -16.48 47.54
CA VAL A 987 24.86 -16.89 47.83
C VAL A 987 25.87 -15.74 47.60
#